data_00c7579cc5d90b0d6f02788fb8685cd5
#
_entry.id   00c7579cc5d90b0d6f02788fb8685cd5
#
_cell.length_a   1.000
_cell.length_b   1.000
_cell.length_c   1.000
_cell.angle_alpha   90.00
_cell.angle_beta   90.00
_cell.angle_gamma   90.00
#
_symmetry.space_group_name_H-M   'P 1'
#
loop_
_entity.id
_entity.type
_entity.pdbx_description
1 polymer ?
#
loop_
_entity_poly.entity_id
_entity_poly.type
_entity_poly.pdbx_seq_one_letter_code
_entity_poly.pdbx_strand_id
1 'polypeptide(L)'
;MRWNRLLLWLFATTTVAQSTDGISKLVNRRLPEHIDSFRFEINSNLTGDYDAYTVKSSPDGTILVQGNSLSALSTGLHRYLTDAVHVDIYWFIGSRLDAAPSNLPRLDKPIHGSSTVPWRYHFNTVTFSYTTAFWSWEDWELQLDWMALRGINLPLAWVGQEKIIVEVFRELGLTDSEIGTFLSGPAFQAWNRFGNIQGSWHGDLPNSWIDEQFDLQKKIVHRMVELGMTPVLPSFTGFVPSNITRVLPNANVVKGSRWGGFPIQYTNDTFLEPFDEKFAALQSSFVSKQQAAYGNISHIYTLDQYNENDPYSGDLDYLQNVTRNTWRSLKDADPQAVWLMQGWLFYANSAFWTDERVEAYLSGVDLNEDMLILDLFSESIPQWKRTNSYYGKPWIWCQLHNFGGTMGLYGQIQNLTQNATQALIESPSMVGYGLSMEGQEGNEIVYDLLLDQAWSPSPLDTQEYFHDWVTSRYAGQDKTPDGLYIAWDLMRETVYNNTNLTTLAVPKSIADVEPKLWNLVDVVGTHGTTVNYDPSVLVRAWQSLYEAASGEPKLWSNPAYQHDIVDVTRQVMDNAFITQYSDLVESYNQSRSDQASFAKQGKDLVQLLTDLDAILLTNRNFRLSTWINSARAWAHDNISEAYFEYNARNQVTLWGPNGEISDYASKQWGGLVSSYYVPRWGMFVEYLKSTPNTSYNATELHTKIRAFENQWQDETWTVPDPTGDEADIEKTLERVVRAWPSIFGQ
;
A
#
# COMPACT_ATOMS: atom_id res chain seq x y z
N MET A 1 8.93 -22.64 -28.14
CA MET A 1 8.32 -23.90 -27.72
C MET A 1 7.44 -23.57 -26.53
N ARG A 2 6.18 -23.88 -26.60
CA ARG A 2 5.12 -23.37 -25.69
C ARG A 2 5.28 -23.94 -24.28
N TRP A 3 5.63 -23.09 -23.31
CA TRP A 3 5.62 -23.38 -21.87
C TRP A 3 4.19 -23.45 -21.27
N ASN A 4 3.16 -23.29 -22.12
CA ASN A 4 1.74 -23.17 -21.76
C ASN A 4 1.06 -24.42 -21.21
N ARG A 5 1.77 -25.49 -20.88
CA ARG A 5 1.12 -26.74 -20.42
C ARG A 5 1.56 -27.26 -19.05
N LEU A 6 2.57 -26.68 -18.38
CA LEU A 6 3.08 -27.24 -17.12
C LEU A 6 2.50 -26.58 -15.85
N LEU A 7 2.07 -25.33 -15.89
CA LEU A 7 1.43 -24.66 -14.73
C LEU A 7 -0.03 -25.08 -14.51
N LEU A 8 -0.68 -25.71 -15.46
CA LEU A 8 -2.09 -26.18 -15.38
C LEU A 8 -2.28 -27.50 -14.62
N TRP A 9 -1.22 -28.17 -14.15
CA TRP A 9 -1.33 -29.49 -13.51
C TRP A 9 -1.32 -29.47 -11.98
N LEU A 10 -1.16 -28.32 -11.33
CA LEU A 10 -1.09 -28.24 -9.87
C LEU A 10 -2.47 -28.11 -9.17
N PHE A 11 -3.57 -27.95 -9.93
CA PHE A 11 -4.92 -27.85 -9.35
C PHE A 11 -5.90 -28.84 -9.96
N ALA A 12 -5.51 -30.12 -10.08
CA ALA A 12 -6.49 -31.18 -10.28
C ALA A 12 -7.21 -31.45 -8.95
N THR A 13 -7.95 -30.46 -8.45
CA THR A 13 -8.99 -30.70 -7.47
C THR A 13 -10.13 -31.44 -8.17
N THR A 14 -10.59 -32.52 -7.58
CA THR A 14 -11.86 -33.20 -7.91
C THR A 14 -12.89 -32.17 -8.30
N THR A 15 -13.53 -32.33 -9.46
CA THR A 15 -14.61 -31.50 -9.99
C THR A 15 -15.84 -31.53 -9.07
N VAL A 16 -15.74 -30.90 -7.92
CA VAL A 16 -16.91 -30.30 -7.26
C VAL A 16 -17.23 -29.07 -8.08
N ALA A 17 -18.42 -28.95 -8.61
CA ALA A 17 -18.86 -27.74 -9.29
C ALA A 17 -18.57 -26.54 -8.37
N GLN A 18 -17.69 -25.63 -8.79
CA GLN A 18 -17.29 -24.49 -7.99
C GLN A 18 -18.55 -23.64 -7.77
N SER A 19 -18.97 -23.45 -6.51
CA SER A 19 -20.15 -22.68 -6.17
C SER A 19 -19.94 -21.20 -6.51
N THR A 20 -20.95 -20.59 -7.15
CA THR A 20 -20.99 -19.14 -7.42
C THR A 20 -21.56 -18.33 -6.25
N ASP A 21 -21.87 -18.97 -5.12
CA ASP A 21 -22.51 -18.34 -3.95
C ASP A 21 -21.71 -17.13 -3.42
N GLY A 22 -20.38 -17.19 -3.46
CA GLY A 22 -19.52 -16.09 -3.03
C GLY A 22 -19.77 -14.80 -3.81
N ILE A 23 -19.92 -14.92 -5.14
CA ILE A 23 -20.19 -13.77 -6.00
C ILE A 23 -21.63 -13.25 -5.79
N SER A 24 -22.60 -14.16 -5.62
CA SER A 24 -23.98 -13.78 -5.28
C SER A 24 -24.05 -13.03 -3.94
N LYS A 25 -23.28 -13.48 -2.94
CA LYS A 25 -23.16 -12.78 -1.65
C LYS A 25 -22.48 -11.43 -1.77
N LEU A 26 -21.49 -11.27 -2.66
CA LEU A 26 -20.88 -9.96 -2.97
C LEU A 26 -21.95 -9.00 -3.51
N VAL A 27 -22.74 -9.45 -4.50
CA VAL A 27 -23.86 -8.64 -5.03
C VAL A 27 -24.85 -8.28 -3.91
N ASN A 28 -25.23 -9.24 -3.06
CA ASN A 28 -26.13 -8.96 -1.95
C ASN A 28 -25.59 -7.92 -0.94
N ARG A 29 -24.27 -7.88 -0.73
CA ARG A 29 -23.64 -6.87 0.14
C ARG A 29 -23.57 -5.48 -0.49
N ARG A 30 -23.22 -5.41 -1.77
CA ARG A 30 -22.86 -4.16 -2.45
C ARG A 30 -23.95 -3.60 -3.37
N LEU A 31 -24.87 -4.46 -3.81
CA LEU A 31 -25.98 -4.15 -4.73
C LEU A 31 -27.26 -4.88 -4.29
N PRO A 32 -27.73 -4.74 -3.04
CA PRO A 32 -28.82 -5.54 -2.49
C PRO A 32 -30.13 -5.44 -3.28
N GLU A 33 -30.41 -4.30 -3.91
CA GLU A 33 -31.61 -4.08 -4.72
C GLU A 33 -31.56 -4.81 -6.08
N HIS A 34 -30.39 -5.34 -6.49
CA HIS A 34 -30.15 -5.96 -7.79
C HIS A 34 -29.80 -7.44 -7.70
N ILE A 35 -30.01 -8.10 -6.55
CA ILE A 35 -29.60 -9.51 -6.36
C ILE A 35 -30.24 -10.44 -7.41
N ASP A 36 -31.49 -10.20 -7.76
CA ASP A 36 -32.23 -10.99 -8.76
C ASP A 36 -31.98 -10.54 -10.21
N SER A 37 -31.17 -9.47 -10.39
CA SER A 37 -30.84 -8.96 -11.71
C SER A 37 -29.69 -9.71 -12.37
N PHE A 38 -28.94 -10.52 -11.62
CA PHE A 38 -27.75 -11.21 -12.09
C PHE A 38 -27.90 -12.73 -12.00
N ARG A 39 -27.32 -13.41 -12.98
CA ARG A 39 -27.09 -14.85 -12.98
C ARG A 39 -25.63 -15.17 -13.27
N PHE A 40 -25.02 -15.97 -12.42
CA PHE A 40 -23.59 -16.36 -12.50
C PHE A 40 -23.47 -17.82 -12.90
N GLU A 41 -22.63 -18.10 -13.89
CA GLU A 41 -22.38 -19.48 -14.38
C GLU A 41 -20.89 -19.70 -14.62
N ILE A 42 -20.34 -20.79 -14.05
CA ILE A 42 -19.02 -21.30 -14.44
C ILE A 42 -19.14 -21.96 -15.81
N ASN A 43 -18.34 -21.48 -16.77
CA ASN A 43 -18.31 -21.99 -18.13
C ASN A 43 -16.87 -22.30 -18.56
N SER A 44 -16.43 -23.52 -18.40
CA SER A 44 -15.09 -23.99 -18.75
C SER A 44 -14.79 -24.00 -20.25
N ASN A 45 -15.80 -23.75 -21.11
CA ASN A 45 -15.62 -23.70 -22.56
C ASN A 45 -15.26 -22.29 -23.07
N LEU A 46 -15.20 -21.29 -22.21
CA LEU A 46 -14.75 -19.95 -22.60
C LEU A 46 -13.29 -20.04 -23.08
N THR A 47 -13.04 -19.44 -24.24
CA THR A 47 -11.72 -19.42 -24.87
C THR A 47 -10.87 -18.30 -24.25
N GLY A 48 -9.68 -18.65 -23.78
CA GLY A 48 -8.67 -17.76 -23.20
C GLY A 48 -7.52 -18.60 -22.68
N ASP A 49 -6.34 -18.02 -22.58
CA ASP A 49 -5.17 -18.73 -22.04
C ASP A 49 -5.27 -18.88 -20.51
N TYR A 50 -6.01 -17.94 -19.84
CA TYR A 50 -6.20 -17.86 -18.40
C TYR A 50 -7.66 -17.53 -18.06
N ASP A 51 -7.91 -16.65 -17.08
CA ASP A 51 -9.26 -16.22 -16.74
C ASP A 51 -9.96 -15.57 -17.94
N ALA A 52 -11.19 -15.96 -18.19
CA ALA A 52 -12.01 -15.41 -19.28
C ALA A 52 -13.48 -15.29 -18.86
N TYR A 53 -14.15 -14.24 -19.32
CA TYR A 53 -15.54 -13.99 -19.03
C TYR A 53 -16.32 -13.54 -20.26
N THR A 54 -17.65 -13.69 -20.17
CA THR A 54 -18.63 -13.12 -21.08
C THR A 54 -19.83 -12.62 -20.30
N VAL A 55 -20.28 -11.40 -20.59
CA VAL A 55 -21.47 -10.81 -19.98
C VAL A 55 -22.49 -10.49 -21.07
N LYS A 56 -23.74 -10.87 -20.87
CA LYS A 56 -24.82 -10.61 -21.83
C LYS A 56 -26.16 -10.47 -21.15
N SER A 57 -27.09 -9.75 -21.80
CA SER A 57 -28.48 -9.71 -21.38
C SER A 57 -29.25 -10.97 -21.82
N SER A 58 -29.94 -11.57 -20.87
CA SER A 58 -30.85 -12.70 -21.15
C SER A 58 -32.22 -12.21 -21.65
N PRO A 59 -33.03 -13.07 -22.33
CA PRO A 59 -34.35 -12.67 -22.83
C PRO A 59 -35.33 -12.23 -21.72
N ASP A 60 -35.17 -12.79 -20.50
CA ASP A 60 -35.98 -12.47 -19.32
C ASP A 60 -35.60 -11.14 -18.65
N GLY A 61 -34.54 -10.48 -19.12
CA GLY A 61 -34.06 -9.21 -18.59
C GLY A 61 -32.90 -9.34 -17.62
N THR A 62 -32.53 -10.55 -17.16
CA THR A 62 -31.39 -10.75 -16.28
C THR A 62 -30.07 -10.57 -17.03
N ILE A 63 -29.05 -10.18 -16.29
CA ILE A 63 -27.66 -10.09 -16.78
C ILE A 63 -26.95 -11.41 -16.46
N LEU A 64 -26.61 -12.16 -17.50
CA LEU A 64 -25.87 -13.41 -17.37
C LEU A 64 -24.37 -13.12 -17.44
N VAL A 65 -23.68 -13.41 -16.36
CA VAL A 65 -22.22 -13.37 -16.26
C VAL A 65 -21.70 -14.80 -16.29
N GLN A 66 -20.90 -15.13 -17.30
CA GLN A 66 -20.22 -16.41 -17.43
C GLN A 66 -18.72 -16.20 -17.29
N GLY A 67 -18.05 -17.03 -16.51
CA GLY A 67 -16.59 -17.03 -16.31
C GLY A 67 -16.06 -18.46 -16.22
N ASN A 68 -14.79 -18.67 -16.59
CA ASN A 68 -14.13 -19.97 -16.39
C ASN A 68 -13.59 -20.16 -14.96
N SER A 69 -13.63 -19.10 -14.13
CA SER A 69 -13.25 -19.08 -12.71
C SER A 69 -14.14 -18.10 -11.94
N LEU A 70 -14.11 -18.11 -10.59
CA LEU A 70 -14.79 -17.10 -9.76
C LEU A 70 -14.19 -15.71 -9.95
N SER A 71 -12.85 -15.61 -10.10
CA SER A 71 -12.19 -14.35 -10.42
C SER A 71 -12.68 -13.77 -11.75
N ALA A 72 -12.83 -14.61 -12.78
CA ALA A 72 -13.38 -14.18 -14.06
C ALA A 72 -14.84 -13.72 -13.95
N LEU A 73 -15.65 -14.36 -13.11
CA LEU A 73 -17.05 -13.92 -12.85
C LEU A 73 -17.09 -12.56 -12.19
N SER A 74 -16.26 -12.33 -11.17
CA SER A 74 -16.19 -11.04 -10.47
C SER A 74 -15.75 -9.92 -11.41
N THR A 75 -14.72 -10.17 -12.24
CA THR A 75 -14.25 -9.19 -13.23
C THR A 75 -15.30 -8.93 -14.30
N GLY A 76 -16.00 -9.95 -14.78
CA GLY A 76 -17.11 -9.77 -15.71
C GLY A 76 -18.24 -8.92 -15.14
N LEU A 77 -18.59 -9.14 -13.86
CA LEU A 77 -19.55 -8.29 -13.14
C LEU A 77 -19.04 -6.84 -13.07
N HIS A 78 -17.77 -6.63 -12.69
CA HIS A 78 -17.18 -5.31 -12.61
C HIS A 78 -17.24 -4.58 -13.96
N ARG A 79 -16.87 -5.24 -15.05
CA ARG A 79 -16.94 -4.64 -16.39
C ARG A 79 -18.36 -4.24 -16.79
N TYR A 80 -19.35 -5.03 -16.44
CA TYR A 80 -20.73 -4.62 -16.65
C TYR A 80 -21.09 -3.37 -15.84
N LEU A 81 -20.64 -3.29 -14.58
CA LEU A 81 -20.94 -2.16 -13.70
C LEU A 81 -20.25 -0.87 -14.19
N THR A 82 -19.02 -0.95 -14.68
CA THR A 82 -18.29 0.22 -15.19
C THR A 82 -18.69 0.61 -16.62
N ASP A 83 -18.75 -0.35 -17.54
CA ASP A 83 -18.91 -0.05 -18.96
C ASP A 83 -20.36 0.23 -19.35
N ALA A 84 -21.34 -0.35 -18.63
CA ALA A 84 -22.75 -0.22 -18.95
C ALA A 84 -23.56 0.56 -17.90
N VAL A 85 -23.25 0.37 -16.61
CA VAL A 85 -24.02 1.02 -15.53
C VAL A 85 -23.34 2.32 -15.08
N HIS A 86 -22.03 2.46 -15.34
CA HIS A 86 -21.20 3.60 -14.95
C HIS A 86 -21.17 3.85 -13.44
N VAL A 87 -20.98 2.77 -12.67
CA VAL A 87 -20.78 2.80 -11.22
C VAL A 87 -19.54 1.99 -10.85
N ASP A 88 -18.90 2.33 -9.72
CA ASP A 88 -17.69 1.65 -9.29
C ASP A 88 -17.57 1.60 -7.75
N ILE A 89 -16.55 0.93 -7.25
CA ILE A 89 -16.24 0.74 -5.83
C ILE A 89 -14.77 1.06 -5.57
N TYR A 90 -14.50 1.72 -4.45
CA TYR A 90 -13.15 2.07 -3.99
C TYR A 90 -13.01 1.72 -2.51
N TRP A 91 -11.85 1.16 -2.10
CA TRP A 91 -11.67 0.59 -0.76
C TRP A 91 -11.73 1.60 0.38
N PHE A 92 -11.35 2.87 0.19
CA PHE A 92 -11.37 3.85 1.27
C PHE A 92 -12.35 5.01 1.08
N ILE A 93 -12.75 5.33 -0.14
CA ILE A 93 -13.84 6.27 -0.39
C ILE A 93 -15.19 5.60 -0.08
N GLY A 94 -15.28 4.33 -0.38
CA GLY A 94 -16.48 3.51 -0.25
C GLY A 94 -17.09 3.12 -1.59
N SER A 95 -18.15 2.34 -1.52
CA SER A 95 -18.87 1.90 -2.71
C SER A 95 -19.68 3.05 -3.31
N ARG A 96 -19.60 3.19 -4.65
CA ARG A 96 -20.51 4.03 -5.46
C ARG A 96 -21.56 3.21 -6.20
N LEU A 97 -21.65 1.92 -5.89
CA LEU A 97 -22.59 1.00 -6.52
C LEU A 97 -24.06 1.31 -6.16
N ASP A 98 -24.29 2.03 -5.06
CA ASP A 98 -25.58 2.56 -4.65
C ASP A 98 -26.19 3.58 -5.64
N ALA A 99 -25.36 4.14 -6.54
CA ALA A 99 -25.79 5.01 -7.61
C ALA A 99 -26.33 4.25 -8.83
N ALA A 100 -26.31 2.91 -8.83
CA ALA A 100 -26.86 2.11 -9.91
C ALA A 100 -28.37 2.39 -10.08
N PRO A 101 -28.88 2.56 -11.34
CA PRO A 101 -30.29 2.82 -11.57
C PRO A 101 -31.15 1.60 -11.21
N SER A 102 -32.37 1.81 -10.73
CA SER A 102 -33.33 0.72 -10.38
C SER A 102 -33.55 -0.29 -11.52
N ASN A 103 -33.47 0.16 -12.76
CA ASN A 103 -33.49 -0.70 -13.94
C ASN A 103 -32.11 -0.72 -14.58
N LEU A 104 -31.40 -1.83 -14.43
CA LEU A 104 -30.06 -1.98 -15.02
C LEU A 104 -30.13 -1.97 -16.55
N PRO A 105 -29.19 -1.29 -17.23
CA PRO A 105 -29.21 -1.21 -18.70
C PRO A 105 -28.96 -2.58 -19.34
N ARG A 106 -29.66 -2.82 -20.46
CA ARG A 106 -29.44 -4.02 -21.27
C ARG A 106 -28.26 -3.83 -22.20
N LEU A 107 -27.48 -4.90 -22.36
CA LEU A 107 -26.41 -4.95 -23.33
C LEU A 107 -26.93 -5.28 -24.73
N ASP A 108 -26.63 -4.43 -25.68
CA ASP A 108 -26.91 -4.69 -27.12
C ASP A 108 -25.98 -5.76 -27.69
N LYS A 109 -24.75 -5.81 -27.17
CA LYS A 109 -23.70 -6.79 -27.50
C LYS A 109 -23.09 -7.35 -26.24
N PRO A 110 -22.66 -8.63 -26.23
CA PRO A 110 -21.94 -9.19 -25.12
C PRO A 110 -20.61 -8.46 -24.87
N ILE A 111 -20.25 -8.29 -23.58
CA ILE A 111 -18.92 -7.87 -23.15
C ILE A 111 -18.09 -9.15 -22.98
N HIS A 112 -16.85 -9.12 -23.46
CA HIS A 112 -15.91 -10.24 -23.35
C HIS A 112 -14.57 -9.75 -22.82
N GLY A 113 -13.90 -10.57 -22.02
CA GLY A 113 -12.53 -10.32 -21.59
C GLY A 113 -11.78 -11.62 -21.36
N SER A 114 -10.46 -11.54 -21.54
CA SER A 114 -9.54 -12.63 -21.24
C SER A 114 -8.24 -12.06 -20.66
N SER A 115 -7.81 -12.60 -19.53
CA SER A 115 -6.55 -12.19 -18.92
C SER A 115 -5.36 -12.65 -19.74
N THR A 116 -4.34 -11.81 -19.83
CA THR A 116 -3.07 -12.09 -20.51
C THR A 116 -2.07 -12.83 -19.63
N VAL A 117 -2.35 -12.90 -18.31
CA VAL A 117 -1.50 -13.50 -17.28
C VAL A 117 -2.32 -14.33 -16.30
N PRO A 118 -1.74 -15.39 -15.68
CA PRO A 118 -2.45 -16.18 -14.68
C PRO A 118 -2.68 -15.41 -13.36
N TRP A 119 -1.75 -14.53 -12.96
CA TRP A 119 -1.79 -13.91 -11.65
C TRP A 119 -1.99 -12.40 -11.69
N ARG A 120 -2.85 -11.89 -10.81
CA ARG A 120 -3.01 -10.47 -10.44
C ARG A 120 -2.80 -10.40 -8.93
N TYR A 121 -1.59 -9.96 -8.56
CA TYR A 121 -1.11 -9.94 -7.17
C TYR A 121 -1.51 -8.65 -6.45
N HIS A 122 -1.70 -8.72 -5.13
CA HIS A 122 -1.92 -7.53 -4.29
C HIS A 122 -1.29 -7.65 -2.92
N PHE A 123 -0.82 -6.52 -2.44
CA PHE A 123 -0.17 -6.12 -1.22
C PHE A 123 1.37 -6.19 -1.23
N ASN A 124 1.97 -5.16 -0.66
CA ASN A 124 3.31 -5.20 -0.11
C ASN A 124 3.25 -5.79 1.31
N THR A 125 4.33 -6.38 1.77
CA THR A 125 4.44 -6.84 3.16
C THR A 125 4.29 -5.69 4.16
N VAL A 126 4.86 -4.51 3.87
CA VAL A 126 4.79 -3.34 4.76
C VAL A 126 3.44 -2.62 4.71
N THR A 127 2.59 -2.88 3.73
CA THR A 127 1.21 -2.39 3.70
C THR A 127 0.44 -2.82 4.95
N PHE A 128 0.75 -4.02 5.48
CA PHE A 128 0.17 -4.55 6.72
C PHE A 128 0.52 -3.74 7.97
N SER A 129 1.51 -2.88 7.87
CA SER A 129 1.90 -1.93 8.92
C SER A 129 1.51 -0.50 8.58
N TYR A 130 1.68 -0.02 7.34
CA TYR A 130 1.41 1.37 6.95
C TYR A 130 -0.07 1.69 6.73
N THR A 131 -0.85 0.76 6.21
CA THR A 131 -2.28 0.97 5.92
C THR A 131 -3.18 0.11 6.80
N THR A 132 -2.96 -1.21 6.83
CA THR A 132 -3.95 -2.14 7.39
C THR A 132 -3.72 -2.52 8.85
N ALA A 133 -2.72 -1.91 9.52
CA ALA A 133 -2.32 -2.30 10.89
C ALA A 133 -3.48 -2.35 11.89
N PHE A 134 -4.43 -1.43 11.76
CA PHE A 134 -5.55 -1.29 12.68
C PHE A 134 -6.92 -1.46 12.00
N TRP A 135 -6.95 -2.07 10.82
CA TRP A 135 -8.20 -2.28 10.09
C TRP A 135 -9.16 -3.24 10.82
N SER A 136 -10.42 -2.87 10.84
CA SER A 136 -11.53 -3.71 11.28
C SER A 136 -11.90 -4.75 10.21
N TRP A 137 -12.85 -5.64 10.55
CA TRP A 137 -13.44 -6.56 9.55
C TRP A 137 -14.16 -5.80 8.44
N GLU A 138 -14.82 -4.71 8.76
CA GLU A 138 -15.57 -3.88 7.81
C GLU A 138 -14.66 -3.25 6.75
N ASP A 139 -13.47 -2.78 7.17
CA ASP A 139 -12.44 -2.26 6.25
C ASP A 139 -11.93 -3.37 5.33
N TRP A 140 -11.62 -4.53 5.91
CA TRP A 140 -11.19 -5.69 5.13
C TRP A 140 -12.27 -6.21 4.19
N GLU A 141 -13.54 -6.24 4.60
CA GLU A 141 -14.64 -6.70 3.74
C GLU A 141 -14.79 -5.83 2.50
N LEU A 142 -14.67 -4.51 2.65
CA LEU A 142 -14.70 -3.57 1.53
C LEU A 142 -13.50 -3.78 0.60
N GLN A 143 -12.31 -3.92 1.16
CA GLN A 143 -11.08 -4.21 0.42
C GLN A 143 -11.17 -5.51 -0.38
N LEU A 144 -11.66 -6.59 0.23
CA LEU A 144 -11.77 -7.90 -0.41
C LEU A 144 -12.80 -7.88 -1.56
N ASP A 145 -13.91 -7.17 -1.40
CA ASP A 145 -14.91 -7.02 -2.45
C ASP A 145 -14.35 -6.18 -3.63
N TRP A 146 -13.60 -5.10 -3.34
CA TRP A 146 -12.88 -4.33 -4.36
C TRP A 146 -11.87 -5.22 -5.11
N MET A 147 -11.05 -5.97 -4.38
CA MET A 147 -10.05 -6.87 -4.97
C MET A 147 -10.70 -7.89 -5.91
N ALA A 148 -11.81 -8.51 -5.50
CA ALA A 148 -12.53 -9.47 -6.32
C ALA A 148 -13.02 -8.84 -7.62
N LEU A 149 -13.65 -7.67 -7.54
CA LEU A 149 -14.17 -6.95 -8.71
C LEU A 149 -13.03 -6.51 -9.65
N ARG A 150 -11.87 -6.12 -9.14
CA ARG A 150 -10.69 -5.80 -9.95
C ARG A 150 -9.96 -7.04 -10.50
N GLY A 151 -10.43 -8.25 -10.23
CA GLY A 151 -9.86 -9.49 -10.74
C GLY A 151 -8.55 -9.90 -10.06
N ILE A 152 -8.25 -9.36 -8.88
CA ILE A 152 -7.12 -9.82 -8.06
C ILE A 152 -7.40 -11.26 -7.63
N ASN A 153 -6.45 -12.16 -7.89
CA ASN A 153 -6.59 -13.58 -7.59
C ASN A 153 -5.44 -14.18 -6.77
N LEU A 154 -4.41 -13.37 -6.45
CA LEU A 154 -3.24 -13.79 -5.68
C LEU A 154 -2.90 -12.72 -4.60
N PRO A 155 -3.72 -12.53 -3.58
CA PRO A 155 -3.43 -11.57 -2.51
C PRO A 155 -2.54 -12.14 -1.42
N LEU A 156 -1.68 -11.30 -0.84
CA LEU A 156 -0.96 -11.61 0.40
C LEU A 156 -1.94 -11.63 1.58
N ALA A 157 -1.94 -12.69 2.37
CA ALA A 157 -2.81 -12.89 3.53
C ALA A 157 -1.95 -12.97 4.80
N TRP A 158 -1.52 -11.82 5.32
CA TRP A 158 -0.45 -11.74 6.32
C TRP A 158 -0.88 -11.16 7.68
N VAL A 159 -2.15 -11.04 7.94
CA VAL A 159 -2.69 -10.62 9.24
C VAL A 159 -2.50 -11.75 10.27
N GLY A 160 -2.17 -11.42 11.50
CA GLY A 160 -2.26 -12.33 12.67
C GLY A 160 -1.34 -13.56 12.65
N GLN A 161 -0.23 -13.54 11.89
CA GLN A 161 0.73 -14.66 11.90
C GLN A 161 1.40 -14.85 13.27
N GLU A 162 1.38 -13.83 14.11
CA GLU A 162 1.98 -13.83 15.46
C GLU A 162 1.41 -14.97 16.31
N LYS A 163 0.13 -15.31 16.16
CA LYS A 163 -0.48 -16.44 16.88
C LYS A 163 0.21 -17.77 16.55
N ILE A 164 0.44 -18.01 15.27
CA ILE A 164 1.08 -19.25 14.81
C ILE A 164 2.51 -19.36 15.34
N ILE A 165 3.31 -18.29 15.18
CA ILE A 165 4.71 -18.32 15.62
C ILE A 165 4.86 -18.39 17.15
N VAL A 166 3.98 -17.72 17.90
CA VAL A 166 3.92 -17.81 19.37
C VAL A 166 3.65 -19.24 19.81
N GLU A 167 2.71 -19.93 19.19
CA GLU A 167 2.41 -21.33 19.49
C GLU A 167 3.58 -22.26 19.18
N VAL A 168 4.28 -22.03 18.06
CA VAL A 168 5.51 -22.77 17.71
C VAL A 168 6.58 -22.57 18.79
N PHE A 169 6.80 -21.35 19.24
CA PHE A 169 7.80 -21.06 20.28
C PHE A 169 7.42 -21.60 21.66
N ARG A 170 6.14 -21.55 22.02
CA ARG A 170 5.64 -22.16 23.27
C ARG A 170 5.82 -23.69 23.29
N GLU A 171 5.59 -24.37 22.16
CA GLU A 171 5.85 -25.82 22.04
C GLU A 171 7.30 -26.19 22.27
N LEU A 172 8.25 -25.30 21.87
CA LEU A 172 9.66 -25.49 22.18
C LEU A 172 10.02 -25.28 23.66
N GLY A 173 9.10 -24.69 24.44
CA GLY A 173 9.30 -24.39 25.86
C GLY A 173 9.90 -23.00 26.13
N LEU A 174 9.78 -22.06 25.20
CA LEU A 174 10.01 -20.65 25.48
C LEU A 174 8.88 -20.09 26.35
N THR A 175 9.22 -19.22 27.29
CA THR A 175 8.24 -18.52 28.13
C THR A 175 7.62 -17.34 27.36
N ASP A 176 6.42 -16.91 27.79
CA ASP A 176 5.76 -15.74 27.19
C ASP A 176 6.61 -14.47 27.28
N SER A 177 7.38 -14.30 28.36
CA SER A 177 8.31 -13.19 28.50
C SER A 177 9.45 -13.24 27.47
N GLU A 178 10.00 -14.42 27.19
CA GLU A 178 11.04 -14.58 26.15
C GLU A 178 10.49 -14.32 24.75
N ILE A 179 9.27 -14.77 24.48
CA ILE A 179 8.57 -14.54 23.21
C ILE A 179 8.23 -13.04 23.06
N GLY A 180 7.76 -12.40 24.13
CA GLY A 180 7.42 -10.96 24.15
C GLY A 180 8.62 -10.07 23.78
N THR A 181 9.84 -10.46 24.16
CA THR A 181 11.05 -9.70 23.76
C THR A 181 11.36 -9.74 22.25
N PHE A 182 10.75 -10.67 21.54
CA PHE A 182 10.92 -10.83 20.10
C PHE A 182 9.85 -10.05 19.30
N LEU A 183 8.60 -9.99 19.77
CA LEU A 183 7.49 -9.38 19.03
C LEU A 183 7.55 -7.86 19.07
N SER A 184 7.37 -7.22 17.91
CA SER A 184 7.30 -5.77 17.78
C SER A 184 5.89 -5.23 18.02
N GLY A 185 5.74 -3.90 18.12
CA GLY A 185 4.43 -3.25 18.29
C GLY A 185 3.51 -3.41 17.06
N PRO A 186 2.19 -3.18 17.21
CA PRO A 186 1.19 -3.44 16.17
C PRO A 186 1.50 -2.78 14.82
N ALA A 187 1.97 -1.54 14.83
CA ALA A 187 2.29 -0.79 13.62
C ALA A 187 3.65 -1.17 13.00
N PHE A 188 4.40 -2.11 13.60
CA PHE A 188 5.76 -2.46 13.21
C PHE A 188 5.96 -3.96 12.94
N GLN A 189 4.89 -4.74 12.88
CA GLN A 189 4.94 -6.19 12.70
C GLN A 189 5.62 -6.62 11.40
N ALA A 190 5.45 -5.88 10.29
CA ALA A 190 6.06 -6.22 9.02
C ALA A 190 7.58 -6.38 9.14
N TRP A 191 8.27 -5.42 9.78
CA TRP A 191 9.72 -5.45 9.96
C TRP A 191 10.20 -6.49 10.98
N ASN A 192 9.34 -6.88 11.92
CA ASN A 192 9.59 -8.01 12.81
C ASN A 192 9.59 -9.33 12.06
N ARG A 193 8.62 -9.52 11.16
CA ARG A 193 8.39 -10.77 10.43
C ARG A 193 9.55 -11.14 9.49
N PHE A 194 10.25 -10.16 8.95
CA PHE A 194 11.44 -10.41 8.11
C PHE A 194 12.76 -9.94 8.75
N GLY A 195 12.79 -9.79 10.07
CA GLY A 195 14.02 -9.68 10.86
C GLY A 195 14.77 -8.37 10.76
N ASN A 196 14.14 -7.27 10.36
CA ASN A 196 14.75 -5.95 10.44
C ASN A 196 14.78 -5.44 11.87
N ILE A 197 13.70 -5.65 12.62
CA ILE A 197 13.59 -5.29 14.03
C ILE A 197 13.01 -6.42 14.87
N GLN A 198 13.29 -6.39 16.16
CA GLN A 198 12.71 -7.27 17.18
C GLN A 198 12.35 -6.47 18.43
N GLY A 199 11.40 -7.00 19.20
CA GLY A 199 10.92 -6.35 20.41
C GLY A 199 10.09 -5.12 20.13
N SER A 200 9.50 -4.60 21.19
CA SER A 200 8.63 -3.44 21.14
C SER A 200 9.17 -2.35 22.07
N TRP A 201 9.00 -1.12 21.68
CA TRP A 201 9.29 0.03 22.55
C TRP A 201 7.96 0.60 23.07
N HIS A 202 8.00 1.15 24.30
CA HIS A 202 6.86 1.71 25.00
C HIS A 202 5.80 0.69 25.51
N GLY A 203 6.10 -0.62 25.48
CA GLY A 203 5.24 -1.67 25.99
C GLY A 203 5.36 -2.96 25.20
N ASP A 204 4.79 -4.05 25.73
CA ASP A 204 4.75 -5.35 25.07
C ASP A 204 3.47 -5.49 24.24
N LEU A 205 3.54 -6.26 23.15
CA LEU A 205 2.38 -6.59 22.33
C LEU A 205 1.37 -7.44 23.14
N PRO A 206 0.12 -6.97 23.35
CA PRO A 206 -0.87 -7.70 24.13
C PRO A 206 -1.27 -9.05 23.48
N ASN A 207 -1.46 -10.09 24.30
CA ASN A 207 -1.99 -11.38 23.83
C ASN A 207 -3.39 -11.24 23.20
N SER A 208 -4.23 -10.34 23.70
CA SER A 208 -5.55 -10.06 23.12
C SER A 208 -5.43 -9.63 21.66
N TRP A 209 -4.49 -8.73 21.34
CA TRP A 209 -4.20 -8.33 19.95
C TRP A 209 -3.84 -9.55 19.10
N ILE A 210 -2.93 -10.40 19.57
CA ILE A 210 -2.47 -11.59 18.83
C ILE A 210 -3.65 -12.52 18.52
N ASP A 211 -4.52 -12.76 19.49
CA ASP A 211 -5.68 -13.65 19.35
C ASP A 211 -6.73 -13.05 18.39
N GLU A 212 -7.03 -11.77 18.52
CA GLU A 212 -8.05 -11.09 17.70
C GLU A 212 -7.59 -10.90 16.25
N GLN A 213 -6.33 -10.57 16.02
CA GLN A 213 -5.77 -10.50 14.66
C GLN A 213 -5.78 -11.87 13.98
N PHE A 214 -5.55 -12.94 14.72
CA PHE A 214 -5.66 -14.29 14.19
C PHE A 214 -7.11 -14.66 13.84
N ASP A 215 -8.09 -14.27 14.65
CA ASP A 215 -9.50 -14.49 14.35
C ASP A 215 -9.98 -13.63 13.17
N LEU A 216 -9.43 -12.42 13.02
CA LEU A 216 -9.63 -11.58 11.84
C LEU A 216 -9.07 -12.26 10.57
N GLN A 217 -7.87 -12.83 10.66
CA GLN A 217 -7.24 -13.53 9.53
C GLN A 217 -8.09 -14.71 9.03
N LYS A 218 -8.72 -15.47 9.93
CA LYS A 218 -9.63 -16.56 9.55
C LYS A 218 -10.77 -16.06 8.66
N LYS A 219 -11.35 -14.90 9.01
CA LYS A 219 -12.41 -14.27 8.19
C LYS A 219 -11.88 -13.82 6.83
N ILE A 220 -10.69 -13.20 6.82
CA ILE A 220 -10.03 -12.70 5.60
C ILE A 220 -9.77 -13.84 4.63
N VAL A 221 -9.08 -14.90 5.04
CA VAL A 221 -8.72 -16.01 4.15
C VAL A 221 -9.95 -16.78 3.67
N HIS A 222 -10.95 -16.95 4.54
CA HIS A 222 -12.22 -17.57 4.14
C HIS A 222 -12.91 -16.75 3.03
N ARG A 223 -12.98 -15.42 3.18
CA ARG A 223 -13.57 -14.53 2.16
C ARG A 223 -12.74 -14.52 0.87
N MET A 224 -11.40 -14.52 0.95
CA MET A 224 -10.54 -14.64 -0.24
C MET A 224 -10.89 -15.89 -1.06
N VAL A 225 -10.96 -17.04 -0.40
CA VAL A 225 -11.31 -18.31 -1.07
C VAL A 225 -12.75 -18.31 -1.61
N GLU A 226 -13.70 -17.76 -0.85
CA GLU A 226 -15.12 -17.63 -1.27
C GLU A 226 -15.24 -16.79 -2.54
N LEU A 227 -14.38 -15.80 -2.74
CA LEU A 227 -14.34 -14.92 -3.91
C LEU A 227 -13.42 -15.43 -5.04
N GLY A 228 -12.80 -16.62 -4.87
CA GLY A 228 -11.97 -17.25 -5.90
C GLY A 228 -10.52 -16.81 -5.91
N MET A 229 -10.04 -16.19 -4.84
CA MET A 229 -8.64 -15.82 -4.68
C MET A 229 -7.84 -16.97 -4.07
N THR A 230 -6.55 -17.06 -4.41
CA THR A 230 -5.58 -17.95 -3.79
C THR A 230 -4.74 -17.13 -2.80
N PRO A 231 -4.97 -17.26 -1.48
CA PRO A 231 -4.20 -16.51 -0.49
C PRO A 231 -2.72 -16.90 -0.52
N VAL A 232 -1.82 -15.93 -0.51
CA VAL A 232 -0.40 -16.15 -0.22
C VAL A 232 -0.25 -16.14 1.30
N LEU A 233 0.08 -17.30 1.87
CA LEU A 233 0.18 -17.47 3.32
C LEU A 233 1.62 -17.25 3.81
N PRO A 234 1.84 -16.82 5.07
CA PRO A 234 3.19 -16.77 5.65
C PRO A 234 3.78 -18.15 5.88
N SER A 235 5.12 -18.22 6.03
CA SER A 235 5.82 -19.38 6.51
C SER A 235 6.92 -18.98 7.50
N PHE A 236 7.63 -19.94 8.11
CA PHE A 236 8.70 -19.66 9.04
C PHE A 236 9.94 -19.14 8.31
N THR A 237 10.35 -17.90 8.63
CA THR A 237 11.45 -17.20 7.96
C THR A 237 12.83 -17.54 8.49
N GLY A 238 12.93 -18.09 9.72
CA GLY A 238 14.21 -18.37 10.38
C GLY A 238 14.51 -17.46 11.57
N PHE A 239 13.80 -16.34 11.72
CA PHE A 239 14.00 -15.44 12.86
C PHE A 239 13.38 -16.01 14.12
N VAL A 240 14.13 -15.97 15.22
CA VAL A 240 13.80 -16.61 16.49
C VAL A 240 14.17 -15.70 17.67
N PRO A 241 13.50 -15.83 18.84
CA PRO A 241 13.89 -15.13 20.05
C PRO A 241 15.36 -15.40 20.42
N SER A 242 16.05 -14.38 20.93
CA SER A 242 17.50 -14.47 21.30
C SER A 242 17.81 -15.61 22.28
N ASN A 243 16.84 -16.01 23.10
CA ASN A 243 16.95 -17.09 24.09
C ASN A 243 16.70 -18.50 23.50
N ILE A 244 16.56 -18.63 22.19
CA ILE A 244 16.24 -19.91 21.53
C ILE A 244 17.22 -21.03 21.91
N THR A 245 18.49 -20.73 22.12
CA THR A 245 19.52 -21.72 22.48
C THR A 245 19.33 -22.33 23.89
N ARG A 246 18.51 -21.71 24.75
CA ARG A 246 18.11 -22.30 26.03
C ARG A 246 17.26 -23.56 25.84
N VAL A 247 16.37 -23.53 24.87
CA VAL A 247 15.43 -24.64 24.57
C VAL A 247 15.92 -25.52 23.43
N LEU A 248 16.73 -25.00 22.53
CA LEU A 248 17.40 -25.72 21.44
C LEU A 248 18.91 -25.64 21.62
N PRO A 249 19.51 -26.41 22.54
CA PRO A 249 20.96 -26.45 22.71
C PRO A 249 21.64 -26.85 21.38
N ASN A 250 22.72 -26.18 21.05
CA ASN A 250 23.48 -26.39 19.81
C ASN A 250 22.71 -26.02 18.51
N ALA A 251 21.65 -25.21 18.60
CA ALA A 251 21.05 -24.63 17.40
C ALA A 251 22.11 -23.75 16.66
N ASN A 252 22.18 -23.95 15.36
CA ASN A 252 23.08 -23.15 14.53
C ASN A 252 22.42 -21.80 14.24
N VAL A 253 22.73 -20.81 15.07
CA VAL A 253 22.19 -19.44 14.98
C VAL A 253 23.29 -18.44 14.63
N VAL A 254 22.92 -17.50 13.79
CA VAL A 254 23.75 -16.34 13.45
C VAL A 254 23.05 -15.05 13.86
N LYS A 255 23.80 -13.95 13.92
CA LYS A 255 23.26 -12.64 14.19
C LYS A 255 23.07 -11.88 12.89
N GLY A 256 21.87 -11.28 12.73
CA GLY A 256 21.58 -10.40 11.62
C GLY A 256 22.39 -9.10 11.64
N SER A 257 22.38 -8.38 10.54
CA SER A 257 23.00 -7.06 10.45
C SER A 257 22.15 -6.01 11.19
N ARG A 258 22.79 -4.86 11.50
CA ARG A 258 22.02 -3.71 12.00
C ARG A 258 21.19 -3.12 10.88
N TRP A 259 19.99 -2.66 11.22
CA TRP A 259 19.07 -2.04 10.28
C TRP A 259 18.72 -0.60 10.65
N GLY A 260 18.69 0.31 9.67
CA GLY A 260 18.11 1.65 9.77
C GLY A 260 18.67 2.56 10.87
N GLY A 261 19.84 2.27 11.44
CA GLY A 261 20.40 3.03 12.56
C GLY A 261 19.80 2.72 13.93
N PHE A 262 18.87 1.77 14.02
CA PHE A 262 18.22 1.37 15.27
C PHE A 262 19.19 0.88 16.35
N PRO A 263 18.87 1.08 17.65
CA PRO A 263 19.63 0.51 18.76
C PRO A 263 19.76 -1.00 18.63
N ILE A 264 20.91 -1.54 19.03
CA ILE A 264 21.24 -2.96 18.86
C ILE A 264 20.24 -3.92 19.53
N GLN A 265 19.56 -3.45 20.56
CA GLN A 265 18.53 -4.23 21.26
C GLN A 265 17.27 -4.50 20.40
N TYR A 266 17.02 -3.65 19.40
CA TYR A 266 15.90 -3.78 18.46
C TYR A 266 16.31 -4.29 17.08
N THR A 267 17.59 -4.54 16.86
CA THR A 267 18.16 -5.06 15.61
C THR A 267 19.17 -6.15 15.93
N ASN A 268 19.92 -6.64 14.94
CA ASN A 268 20.86 -7.74 15.12
C ASN A 268 20.16 -9.01 15.60
N ASP A 269 19.06 -9.33 14.91
CA ASP A 269 18.16 -10.44 15.21
C ASP A 269 18.91 -11.78 15.24
N THR A 270 18.33 -12.75 15.93
CA THR A 270 18.82 -14.11 15.94
C THR A 270 18.14 -14.88 14.80
N PHE A 271 18.96 -15.39 13.90
CA PHE A 271 18.51 -16.16 12.75
C PHE A 271 18.99 -17.61 12.89
N LEU A 272 18.05 -18.55 12.84
CA LEU A 272 18.34 -19.99 12.80
C LEU A 272 18.65 -20.37 11.35
N GLU A 273 19.86 -20.86 11.12
CA GLU A 273 20.28 -21.19 9.76
C GLU A 273 19.50 -22.40 9.19
N PRO A 274 19.12 -22.34 7.89
CA PRO A 274 18.35 -23.41 7.26
C PRO A 274 19.09 -24.76 7.14
N PHE A 275 20.39 -24.80 7.43
CA PHE A 275 21.18 -26.05 7.48
C PHE A 275 20.93 -26.84 8.78
N ASP A 276 20.37 -26.22 9.81
CA ASP A 276 20.01 -26.89 11.07
C ASP A 276 18.73 -27.68 10.87
N GLU A 277 18.71 -28.96 11.27
CA GLU A 277 17.50 -29.81 11.23
C GLU A 277 16.30 -29.21 11.99
N LYS A 278 16.58 -28.37 12.98
CA LYS A 278 15.55 -27.67 13.77
C LYS A 278 14.78 -26.64 12.94
N PHE A 279 15.42 -26.06 11.90
CA PHE A 279 14.72 -25.16 10.99
C PHE A 279 13.57 -25.87 10.27
N ALA A 280 13.83 -27.06 9.71
CA ALA A 280 12.81 -27.87 9.04
C ALA A 280 11.69 -28.30 10.01
N ALA A 281 12.03 -28.60 11.27
CA ALA A 281 11.05 -28.95 12.28
C ALA A 281 10.13 -27.75 12.64
N LEU A 282 10.69 -26.54 12.79
CA LEU A 282 9.90 -25.31 13.03
C LEU A 282 9.03 -24.95 11.82
N GLN A 283 9.56 -25.10 10.62
CA GLN A 283 8.80 -24.87 9.38
C GLN A 283 7.60 -25.81 9.30
N SER A 284 7.81 -27.11 9.57
CA SER A 284 6.74 -28.13 9.57
C SER A 284 5.68 -27.83 10.64
N SER A 285 6.09 -27.44 11.86
CA SER A 285 5.16 -27.04 12.93
C SER A 285 4.35 -25.80 12.51
N PHE A 286 5.00 -24.79 11.96
CA PHE A 286 4.35 -23.56 11.51
C PHE A 286 3.27 -23.85 10.44
N VAL A 287 3.66 -24.56 9.36
CA VAL A 287 2.75 -24.89 8.25
C VAL A 287 1.59 -25.79 8.75
N SER A 288 1.87 -26.78 9.59
CA SER A 288 0.82 -27.67 10.15
C SER A 288 -0.21 -26.90 10.97
N LYS A 289 0.22 -25.96 11.84
CA LYS A 289 -0.69 -25.11 12.61
C LYS A 289 -1.53 -24.21 11.73
N GLN A 290 -0.92 -23.64 10.70
CA GLN A 290 -1.61 -22.80 9.72
C GLN A 290 -2.67 -23.59 8.95
N GLN A 291 -2.34 -24.80 8.48
CA GLN A 291 -3.30 -25.69 7.82
C GLN A 291 -4.42 -26.14 8.77
N ALA A 292 -4.11 -26.37 10.04
CA ALA A 292 -5.13 -26.68 11.03
C ALA A 292 -6.09 -25.51 11.27
N ALA A 293 -5.60 -24.27 11.19
CA ALA A 293 -6.39 -23.06 11.43
C ALA A 293 -7.26 -22.65 10.22
N TYR A 294 -6.72 -22.73 9.01
CA TYR A 294 -7.35 -22.21 7.80
C TYR A 294 -7.82 -23.31 6.83
N GLY A 295 -7.42 -24.55 7.03
CA GLY A 295 -7.58 -25.63 6.07
C GLY A 295 -6.45 -25.61 5.00
N ASN A 296 -6.47 -26.58 4.11
CA ASN A 296 -5.55 -26.68 3.01
C ASN A 296 -6.03 -25.83 1.83
N ILE A 297 -5.99 -24.48 1.98
CA ILE A 297 -6.58 -23.51 1.07
C ILE A 297 -5.60 -22.92 0.07
N SER A 298 -4.29 -23.06 0.32
CA SER A 298 -3.22 -22.56 -0.54
C SER A 298 -1.93 -23.35 -0.30
N HIS A 299 -1.11 -23.36 -1.33
CA HIS A 299 0.25 -23.92 -1.33
C HIS A 299 1.30 -22.85 -1.67
N ILE A 300 0.92 -21.57 -1.71
CA ILE A 300 1.84 -20.46 -2.00
C ILE A 300 2.16 -19.75 -0.69
N TYR A 301 3.45 -19.71 -0.35
CA TYR A 301 3.93 -19.21 0.93
C TYR A 301 4.92 -18.07 0.72
N THR A 302 4.68 -16.92 1.38
CA THR A 302 5.67 -15.84 1.44
C THR A 302 6.75 -16.16 2.45
N LEU A 303 8.00 -15.92 2.05
CA LEU A 303 9.15 -16.12 2.88
C LEU A 303 10.28 -15.17 2.42
N ASP A 304 10.55 -14.14 3.24
CA ASP A 304 11.61 -13.17 3.00
C ASP A 304 12.60 -13.21 4.16
N GLN A 305 13.79 -13.75 3.92
CA GLN A 305 14.84 -13.94 4.95
C GLN A 305 15.78 -12.74 5.06
N TYR A 306 15.92 -11.96 3.99
CA TYR A 306 16.91 -10.90 3.87
C TYR A 306 16.31 -9.65 3.22
N ASN A 307 15.17 -9.18 3.69
CA ASN A 307 14.45 -8.06 3.07
C ASN A 307 15.36 -6.83 2.80
N GLU A 308 16.02 -6.30 3.86
CA GLU A 308 17.01 -5.23 3.78
C GLU A 308 18.27 -5.53 4.61
N ASN A 309 18.40 -6.76 5.09
CA ASN A 309 19.56 -7.24 5.81
C ASN A 309 20.47 -8.06 4.89
N ASP A 310 21.78 -8.05 5.16
CA ASP A 310 22.71 -8.92 4.44
C ASP A 310 22.67 -10.34 5.00
N PRO A 311 22.79 -11.36 4.14
CA PRO A 311 23.13 -12.70 4.56
C PRO A 311 24.45 -12.73 5.37
N TYR A 312 24.59 -13.70 6.25
CA TYR A 312 25.78 -13.86 7.08
C TYR A 312 27.08 -13.99 6.25
N SER A 313 27.01 -14.56 5.06
CA SER A 313 28.12 -14.70 4.12
C SER A 313 27.70 -14.37 2.70
N GLY A 314 28.61 -13.75 1.94
CA GLY A 314 28.47 -13.53 0.50
C GLY A 314 29.08 -14.64 -0.36
N ASP A 315 29.53 -15.76 0.24
CA ASP A 315 30.00 -16.94 -0.49
C ASP A 315 28.86 -17.55 -1.34
N LEU A 316 29.15 -17.84 -2.60
CA LEU A 316 28.15 -18.36 -3.53
C LEU A 316 27.56 -19.70 -3.08
N ASP A 317 28.41 -20.61 -2.55
CA ASP A 317 27.98 -21.90 -2.01
C ASP A 317 27.10 -21.71 -0.76
N TYR A 318 27.41 -20.74 0.09
CA TYR A 318 26.60 -20.41 1.25
C TYR A 318 25.22 -19.93 0.82
N LEU A 319 25.14 -18.97 -0.09
CA LEU A 319 23.88 -18.41 -0.59
C LEU A 319 23.01 -19.47 -1.25
N GLN A 320 23.59 -20.31 -2.11
CA GLN A 320 22.87 -21.42 -2.74
C GLN A 320 22.34 -22.41 -1.70
N ASN A 321 23.14 -22.75 -0.69
CA ASN A 321 22.75 -23.71 0.34
C ASN A 321 21.66 -23.15 1.27
N VAL A 322 21.71 -21.86 1.63
CA VAL A 322 20.62 -21.20 2.38
C VAL A 322 19.30 -21.40 1.68
N THR A 323 19.22 -21.02 0.40
CA THR A 323 18.00 -21.11 -0.38
C THR A 323 17.56 -22.58 -0.56
N ARG A 324 18.51 -23.48 -0.84
CA ARG A 324 18.21 -24.90 -1.04
C ARG A 324 17.60 -25.54 0.21
N ASN A 325 18.17 -25.28 1.38
CA ASN A 325 17.66 -25.89 2.61
C ASN A 325 16.34 -25.25 3.06
N THR A 326 16.15 -23.95 2.84
CA THR A 326 14.87 -23.29 3.06
C THR A 326 13.77 -23.86 2.17
N TRP A 327 14.02 -23.97 0.87
CA TRP A 327 13.08 -24.56 -0.08
C TRP A 327 12.75 -26.01 0.27
N ARG A 328 13.75 -26.86 0.59
CA ARG A 328 13.52 -28.26 1.01
C ARG A 328 12.67 -28.33 2.25
N SER A 329 12.94 -27.52 3.28
CA SER A 329 12.15 -27.54 4.51
C SER A 329 10.70 -27.17 4.26
N LEU A 330 10.44 -26.27 3.31
CA LEU A 330 9.09 -25.90 2.91
C LEU A 330 8.40 -27.03 2.13
N LYS A 331 9.12 -27.68 1.20
CA LYS A 331 8.61 -28.85 0.45
C LYS A 331 8.38 -30.07 1.33
N ASP A 332 9.18 -30.25 2.39
CA ASP A 332 8.98 -31.32 3.38
C ASP A 332 7.71 -31.06 4.22
N ALA A 333 7.39 -29.82 4.52
CA ALA A 333 6.17 -29.42 5.21
C ALA A 333 4.92 -29.48 4.31
N ASP A 334 5.05 -29.09 3.06
CA ASP A 334 4.01 -29.13 2.03
C ASP A 334 4.63 -29.48 0.66
N PRO A 335 4.45 -30.71 0.15
CA PRO A 335 5.04 -31.13 -1.11
C PRO A 335 4.62 -30.31 -2.34
N GLN A 336 3.51 -29.56 -2.25
CA GLN A 336 3.04 -28.67 -3.31
C GLN A 336 3.50 -27.21 -3.14
N ALA A 337 4.24 -26.91 -2.06
CA ALA A 337 4.64 -25.55 -1.73
C ALA A 337 5.34 -24.83 -2.90
N VAL A 338 4.93 -23.59 -3.11
CA VAL A 338 5.61 -22.59 -3.93
C VAL A 338 6.09 -21.47 -3.03
N TRP A 339 7.37 -21.16 -3.08
CA TRP A 339 7.97 -20.07 -2.33
C TRP A 339 7.79 -18.76 -3.09
N LEU A 340 6.95 -17.84 -2.57
CA LEU A 340 6.87 -16.48 -3.06
C LEU A 340 7.85 -15.60 -2.27
N MET A 341 8.68 -14.82 -2.97
CA MET A 341 9.59 -13.86 -2.36
C MET A 341 9.51 -12.49 -3.03
N GLN A 342 9.80 -11.44 -2.27
CA GLN A 342 10.01 -10.11 -2.82
C GLN A 342 11.42 -9.99 -3.39
N GLY A 343 11.54 -9.51 -4.65
CA GLY A 343 12.83 -9.19 -5.25
C GLY A 343 13.46 -7.89 -4.72
N TRP A 344 12.87 -7.28 -3.69
CA TRP A 344 13.30 -6.01 -3.09
C TRP A 344 14.75 -6.01 -2.60
N LEU A 345 15.18 -7.09 -1.97
CA LEU A 345 16.55 -7.24 -1.47
C LEU A 345 17.60 -7.01 -2.57
N PHE A 346 17.33 -7.41 -3.80
CA PHE A 346 18.27 -7.26 -4.91
C PHE A 346 18.46 -5.80 -5.32
N TYR A 347 17.44 -4.96 -5.09
CA TYR A 347 17.50 -3.51 -5.27
C TYR A 347 18.06 -2.80 -4.03
N ALA A 348 17.49 -3.06 -2.85
CA ALA A 348 17.77 -2.34 -1.61
C ALA A 348 19.24 -2.41 -1.21
N ASN A 349 19.91 -3.55 -1.44
CA ASN A 349 21.33 -3.73 -1.21
C ASN A 349 22.06 -4.29 -2.45
N SER A 350 21.96 -3.57 -3.56
CA SER A 350 22.62 -3.93 -4.81
C SER A 350 24.15 -4.03 -4.71
N ALA A 351 24.78 -3.38 -3.72
CA ALA A 351 26.21 -3.49 -3.46
C ALA A 351 26.59 -4.88 -2.94
N PHE A 352 25.75 -5.50 -2.12
CA PHE A 352 25.93 -6.90 -1.70
C PHE A 352 25.47 -7.87 -2.79
N TRP A 353 24.28 -7.65 -3.35
CA TRP A 353 23.63 -8.55 -4.31
C TRP A 353 24.15 -8.33 -5.75
N THR A 354 25.41 -8.75 -5.99
CA THR A 354 25.94 -8.82 -7.37
C THR A 354 25.19 -9.88 -8.19
N ASP A 355 25.28 -9.81 -9.51
CA ASP A 355 24.55 -10.72 -10.39
C ASP A 355 24.91 -12.20 -10.11
N GLU A 356 26.19 -12.50 -9.82
CA GLU A 356 26.60 -13.85 -9.45
C GLU A 356 26.01 -14.32 -8.10
N ARG A 357 25.87 -13.41 -7.13
CA ARG A 357 25.23 -13.74 -5.85
C ARG A 357 23.74 -13.96 -5.98
N VAL A 358 23.07 -13.14 -6.80
CA VAL A 358 21.64 -13.35 -7.11
C VAL A 358 21.44 -14.69 -7.79
N GLU A 359 22.27 -15.03 -8.80
CA GLU A 359 22.22 -16.32 -9.50
C GLU A 359 22.45 -17.48 -8.53
N ALA A 360 23.48 -17.42 -7.72
CA ALA A 360 23.77 -18.44 -6.72
C ALA A 360 22.61 -18.66 -5.75
N TYR A 361 22.06 -17.56 -5.21
CA TYR A 361 20.91 -17.61 -4.30
C TYR A 361 19.70 -18.26 -4.96
N LEU A 362 19.28 -17.80 -6.13
CA LEU A 362 18.11 -18.33 -6.83
C LEU A 362 18.30 -19.78 -7.32
N SER A 363 19.54 -20.20 -7.62
CA SER A 363 19.85 -21.57 -8.05
C SER A 363 19.71 -22.62 -6.94
N GLY A 364 19.51 -22.20 -5.69
CA GLY A 364 19.22 -23.12 -4.59
C GLY A 364 17.87 -23.83 -4.73
N VAL A 365 16.91 -23.25 -5.43
CA VAL A 365 15.62 -23.88 -5.75
C VAL A 365 15.77 -24.67 -7.06
N ASP A 366 15.67 -26.00 -6.98
CA ASP A 366 15.97 -26.91 -8.11
C ASP A 366 14.93 -26.79 -9.26
N LEU A 367 13.64 -26.61 -8.93
CA LEU A 367 12.55 -26.46 -9.89
C LEU A 367 12.11 -25.00 -9.98
N ASN A 368 12.10 -24.44 -11.20
CA ASN A 368 11.74 -23.04 -11.39
C ASN A 368 10.31 -22.73 -10.92
N GLU A 369 9.38 -23.65 -11.13
CA GLU A 369 7.97 -23.54 -10.75
C GLU A 369 7.72 -23.55 -9.23
N ASP A 370 8.69 -23.96 -8.43
CA ASP A 370 8.58 -23.94 -6.97
C ASP A 370 8.93 -22.57 -6.34
N MET A 371 9.25 -21.58 -7.19
CA MET A 371 9.53 -20.22 -6.73
C MET A 371 8.78 -19.20 -7.58
N LEU A 372 8.24 -18.17 -6.95
CA LEU A 372 7.57 -17.02 -7.57
C LEU A 372 8.18 -15.73 -7.03
N ILE A 373 8.66 -14.85 -7.89
CA ILE A 373 9.36 -13.63 -7.48
C ILE A 373 8.52 -12.41 -7.80
N LEU A 374 8.38 -11.49 -6.83
CA LEU A 374 7.80 -10.18 -7.06
C LEU A 374 8.92 -9.21 -7.47
N ASP A 375 8.92 -8.75 -8.71
CA ASP A 375 9.76 -7.61 -9.11
C ASP A 375 9.09 -6.32 -8.61
N LEU A 376 9.40 -5.97 -7.36
CA LEU A 376 8.55 -5.13 -6.52
C LEU A 376 8.41 -3.70 -7.03
N PHE A 377 9.42 -3.18 -7.76
CA PHE A 377 9.51 -1.79 -8.22
C PHE A 377 9.74 -1.72 -9.74
N SER A 378 8.96 -2.50 -10.48
CA SER A 378 9.16 -2.67 -11.93
C SER A 378 8.93 -1.41 -12.74
N GLU A 379 8.06 -0.51 -12.27
CA GLU A 379 7.77 0.75 -12.98
C GLU A 379 8.94 1.73 -12.99
N SER A 380 9.84 1.66 -11.99
CA SER A 380 10.94 2.61 -11.84
C SER A 380 12.31 1.95 -11.92
N ILE A 381 12.53 0.84 -11.20
CA ILE A 381 13.84 0.16 -11.10
C ILE A 381 13.67 -1.35 -11.26
N PRO A 382 13.30 -1.83 -12.46
CA PRO A 382 13.07 -3.24 -12.71
C PRO A 382 14.33 -4.08 -12.52
N GLN A 383 14.28 -5.10 -11.66
CA GLN A 383 15.39 -6.02 -11.42
C GLN A 383 15.42 -7.17 -12.43
N TRP A 384 14.27 -7.51 -13.02
CA TRP A 384 14.17 -8.60 -14.00
C TRP A 384 15.12 -8.44 -15.22
N LYS A 385 15.42 -7.18 -15.59
CA LYS A 385 16.33 -6.92 -16.74
C LYS A 385 17.75 -7.36 -16.45
N ARG A 386 18.32 -6.95 -15.29
CA ARG A 386 19.71 -7.31 -14.94
C ARG A 386 19.87 -8.78 -14.55
N THR A 387 18.82 -9.42 -14.06
CA THR A 387 18.81 -10.81 -13.63
C THR A 387 18.39 -11.79 -14.75
N ASN A 388 18.36 -11.33 -15.99
CA ASN A 388 17.92 -12.14 -17.13
C ASN A 388 16.59 -12.88 -16.83
N SER A 389 15.57 -12.11 -16.45
CA SER A 389 14.25 -12.63 -16.04
C SER A 389 14.33 -13.62 -14.88
N TYR A 390 15.11 -13.27 -13.84
CA TYR A 390 15.33 -14.10 -12.65
C TYR A 390 15.82 -15.52 -12.99
N TYR A 391 16.69 -15.60 -14.00
CA TYR A 391 17.26 -16.86 -14.50
C TYR A 391 16.21 -17.91 -14.87
N GLY A 392 15.04 -17.44 -15.35
CA GLY A 392 13.93 -18.28 -15.82
C GLY A 392 12.93 -18.68 -14.75
N LYS A 393 13.04 -18.17 -13.53
CA LYS A 393 12.00 -18.38 -12.51
C LYS A 393 10.76 -17.53 -12.83
N PRO A 394 9.55 -18.02 -12.52
CA PRO A 394 8.32 -17.22 -12.61
C PRO A 394 8.42 -15.95 -11.80
N TRP A 395 7.95 -14.84 -12.36
CA TRP A 395 7.94 -13.55 -11.67
C TRP A 395 6.75 -12.67 -12.05
N ILE A 396 6.42 -11.75 -11.18
CA ILE A 396 5.31 -10.81 -11.31
C ILE A 396 5.85 -9.38 -11.41
N TRP A 397 5.38 -8.63 -12.40
CA TRP A 397 5.66 -7.21 -12.58
C TRP A 397 4.81 -6.41 -11.59
N CYS A 398 5.44 -5.75 -10.61
CA CYS A 398 4.73 -5.03 -9.55
C CYS A 398 4.97 -3.52 -9.62
N GLN A 399 3.92 -2.77 -9.24
CA GLN A 399 3.95 -1.33 -9.03
C GLN A 399 4.08 -1.03 -7.54
N LEU A 400 5.20 -0.41 -7.14
CA LEU A 400 5.45 0.03 -5.76
C LEU A 400 4.83 1.40 -5.48
N HIS A 401 4.96 2.33 -6.40
CA HIS A 401 4.34 3.64 -6.43
C HIS A 401 4.79 4.63 -5.36
N ASN A 402 4.74 4.26 -4.07
CA ASN A 402 5.06 5.14 -2.94
C ASN A 402 5.90 4.45 -1.87
N PHE A 403 6.56 5.26 -1.06
CA PHE A 403 7.29 4.84 0.14
C PHE A 403 6.55 5.34 1.39
N GLY A 404 6.34 4.48 2.38
CA GLY A 404 5.68 4.80 3.63
C GLY A 404 4.23 5.29 3.48
N GLY A 405 3.63 5.19 2.29
CA GLY A 405 2.31 5.73 1.99
C GLY A 405 2.30 7.26 1.85
N THR A 406 3.37 7.84 1.28
CA THR A 406 3.41 9.26 0.91
C THR A 406 2.25 9.64 -0.02
N MET A 407 1.58 10.76 0.26
CA MET A 407 0.26 11.10 -0.29
C MET A 407 0.29 12.04 -1.51
N GLY A 408 1.42 12.30 -2.16
CA GLY A 408 1.49 13.17 -3.35
C GLY A 408 0.68 12.62 -4.54
N LEU A 409 0.11 13.52 -5.34
CA LEU A 409 -0.47 13.15 -6.63
C LEU A 409 0.66 12.81 -7.62
N TYR A 410 0.63 11.59 -8.16
CA TYR A 410 1.72 11.07 -8.98
C TYR A 410 1.28 9.84 -9.77
N GLY A 411 1.93 9.62 -10.92
CA GLY A 411 1.79 8.38 -11.67
C GLY A 411 2.80 8.26 -12.80
N GLN A 412 2.92 7.04 -13.32
CA GLN A 412 3.80 6.67 -14.44
C GLN A 412 3.01 5.87 -15.47
N ILE A 413 1.90 6.43 -15.97
CA ILE A 413 0.92 5.70 -16.80
C ILE A 413 1.52 5.05 -18.06
N GLN A 414 2.59 5.62 -18.64
CA GLN A 414 3.29 4.99 -19.75
C GLN A 414 4.07 3.73 -19.29
N ASN A 415 4.71 3.79 -18.13
CA ASN A 415 5.43 2.62 -17.61
C ASN A 415 4.46 1.50 -17.24
N LEU A 416 3.29 1.85 -16.70
CA LEU A 416 2.25 0.87 -16.31
C LEU A 416 1.62 0.17 -17.52
N THR A 417 1.50 0.86 -18.64
CA THR A 417 0.88 0.28 -19.86
C THR A 417 1.93 -0.26 -20.82
N GLN A 418 2.85 0.57 -21.30
CA GLN A 418 3.81 0.20 -22.34
C GLN A 418 4.92 -0.70 -21.82
N ASN A 419 5.59 -0.33 -20.71
CA ASN A 419 6.72 -1.11 -20.20
C ASN A 419 6.26 -2.44 -19.60
N ALA A 420 5.09 -2.46 -18.93
CA ALA A 420 4.53 -3.69 -18.40
C ALA A 420 4.15 -4.68 -19.52
N THR A 421 3.51 -4.19 -20.59
CA THR A 421 3.21 -5.03 -21.77
C THR A 421 4.48 -5.49 -22.48
N GLN A 422 5.48 -4.61 -22.62
CA GLN A 422 6.76 -4.98 -23.22
C GLN A 422 7.49 -6.05 -22.41
N ALA A 423 7.47 -5.96 -21.08
CA ALA A 423 8.06 -6.96 -20.19
C ALA A 423 7.43 -8.35 -20.40
N LEU A 424 6.10 -8.41 -20.58
CA LEU A 424 5.38 -9.66 -20.87
C LEU A 424 5.80 -10.27 -22.21
N ILE A 425 6.12 -9.45 -23.21
CA ILE A 425 6.60 -9.91 -24.52
C ILE A 425 8.06 -10.40 -24.42
N GLU A 426 8.92 -9.67 -23.71
CA GLU A 426 10.36 -9.92 -23.64
C GLU A 426 10.72 -11.07 -22.69
N SER A 427 9.93 -11.28 -21.63
CA SER A 427 10.20 -12.26 -20.59
C SER A 427 9.16 -13.38 -20.55
N PRO A 428 9.44 -14.55 -21.12
CA PRO A 428 8.53 -15.70 -21.09
C PRO A 428 8.22 -16.24 -19.68
N SER A 429 9.03 -15.89 -18.67
CA SER A 429 8.81 -16.29 -17.26
C SER A 429 8.00 -15.27 -16.47
N MET A 430 7.63 -14.13 -17.05
CA MET A 430 6.67 -13.22 -16.43
C MET A 430 5.28 -13.87 -16.43
N VAL A 431 4.67 -13.96 -15.23
CA VAL A 431 3.39 -14.66 -15.03
C VAL A 431 2.31 -13.79 -14.37
N GLY A 432 2.54 -12.49 -14.20
CA GLY A 432 1.53 -11.65 -13.56
C GLY A 432 1.85 -10.17 -13.53
N TYR A 433 0.81 -9.43 -13.18
CA TYR A 433 0.87 -8.03 -12.76
C TYR A 433 0.49 -7.92 -11.29
N GLY A 434 1.06 -6.95 -10.56
CA GLY A 434 0.83 -6.81 -9.14
C GLY A 434 0.87 -5.38 -8.64
N LEU A 435 0.16 -5.15 -7.55
CA LEU A 435 0.20 -3.92 -6.77
C LEU A 435 0.97 -4.19 -5.48
N SER A 436 2.02 -3.43 -5.24
CA SER A 436 2.92 -3.57 -4.09
C SER A 436 3.24 -2.23 -3.42
N MET A 437 2.32 -1.26 -3.50
CA MET A 437 2.47 0.01 -2.82
C MET A 437 2.61 -0.19 -1.31
N GLU A 438 3.47 0.60 -0.67
CA GLU A 438 3.66 0.53 0.79
C GLU A 438 2.43 1.04 1.55
N GLY A 439 1.81 2.12 1.09
CA GLY A 439 0.50 2.57 1.55
C GLY A 439 -0.47 2.69 0.39
N GLN A 440 -1.74 2.38 0.62
CA GLN A 440 -2.73 2.24 -0.44
C GLN A 440 -3.51 3.51 -0.76
N GLU A 441 -3.45 4.52 0.09
CA GLU A 441 -4.29 5.70 0.00
C GLU A 441 -3.83 6.63 -1.14
N GLY A 442 -4.78 7.09 -1.92
CA GLY A 442 -4.57 8.02 -3.05
C GLY A 442 -4.13 7.34 -4.36
N ASN A 443 -4.25 8.09 -5.44
CA ASN A 443 -3.82 7.69 -6.80
C ASN A 443 -4.50 6.42 -7.35
N GLU A 444 -5.74 6.11 -6.97
CA GLU A 444 -6.44 4.85 -7.29
C GLU A 444 -6.46 4.56 -8.79
N ILE A 445 -6.55 5.60 -9.61
CA ILE A 445 -6.63 5.45 -11.07
C ILE A 445 -5.40 4.74 -11.66
N VAL A 446 -4.21 4.93 -11.10
CA VAL A 446 -3.00 4.25 -11.61
C VAL A 446 -2.94 2.79 -11.15
N TYR A 447 -3.55 2.46 -10.02
CA TYR A 447 -3.67 1.08 -9.56
C TYR A 447 -4.68 0.31 -10.40
N ASP A 448 -5.85 0.92 -10.63
CA ASP A 448 -6.89 0.38 -11.50
C ASP A 448 -6.33 0.16 -12.92
N LEU A 449 -5.58 1.13 -13.45
CA LEU A 449 -4.98 1.04 -14.79
C LEU A 449 -4.05 -0.18 -14.95
N LEU A 450 -3.20 -0.48 -13.96
CA LEU A 450 -2.32 -1.64 -14.03
C LEU A 450 -3.11 -2.96 -13.95
N LEU A 451 -4.12 -3.05 -13.08
CA LEU A 451 -4.94 -4.25 -12.96
C LEU A 451 -5.75 -4.49 -14.25
N ASP A 452 -6.25 -3.43 -14.88
CA ASP A 452 -6.98 -3.51 -16.14
C ASP A 452 -6.07 -3.83 -17.33
N GLN A 453 -4.78 -3.41 -17.27
CA GLN A 453 -3.79 -3.80 -18.27
C GLN A 453 -3.60 -5.33 -18.34
N ALA A 454 -3.84 -6.05 -17.25
CA ALA A 454 -3.79 -7.52 -17.24
C ALA A 454 -4.83 -8.18 -18.16
N TRP A 455 -5.87 -7.44 -18.57
CA TRP A 455 -6.96 -7.91 -19.45
C TRP A 455 -6.81 -7.38 -20.88
N SER A 456 -5.71 -6.71 -21.22
CA SER A 456 -5.43 -6.20 -22.56
C SER A 456 -4.11 -6.76 -23.10
N PRO A 457 -4.06 -7.31 -24.31
CA PRO A 457 -2.82 -7.79 -24.94
C PRO A 457 -1.94 -6.64 -25.49
N SER A 458 -2.45 -5.42 -25.51
CA SER A 458 -1.76 -4.21 -25.95
C SER A 458 -1.86 -3.13 -24.89
N PRO A 459 -0.96 -2.13 -24.92
CA PRO A 459 -1.08 -0.98 -24.02
C PRO A 459 -2.47 -0.33 -24.12
N LEU A 460 -3.09 -0.10 -22.97
CA LEU A 460 -4.38 0.61 -22.90
C LEU A 460 -4.22 2.06 -23.38
N ASP A 461 -5.23 2.56 -24.11
CA ASP A 461 -5.34 3.99 -24.42
C ASP A 461 -5.69 4.74 -23.14
N THR A 462 -4.73 5.53 -22.64
CA THR A 462 -4.90 6.22 -21.36
C THR A 462 -5.93 7.35 -21.43
N GLN A 463 -6.20 7.94 -22.59
CA GLN A 463 -7.22 8.98 -22.74
C GLN A 463 -8.62 8.37 -22.62
N GLU A 464 -8.89 7.30 -23.36
CA GLU A 464 -10.14 6.56 -23.28
C GLU A 464 -10.34 6.01 -21.86
N TYR A 465 -9.30 5.41 -21.29
CA TYR A 465 -9.34 4.83 -19.93
C TYR A 465 -9.71 5.87 -18.86
N PHE A 466 -9.05 7.04 -18.85
CA PHE A 466 -9.35 8.10 -17.88
C PHE A 466 -10.76 8.66 -18.05
N HIS A 467 -11.24 8.79 -19.30
CA HIS A 467 -12.59 9.23 -19.57
C HIS A 467 -13.64 8.26 -18.98
N ASP A 468 -13.49 6.96 -19.22
CA ASP A 468 -14.42 5.94 -18.72
C ASP A 468 -14.37 5.82 -17.20
N TRP A 469 -13.16 5.89 -16.62
CA TRP A 469 -12.96 5.89 -15.19
C TRP A 469 -13.63 7.10 -14.51
N VAL A 470 -13.49 8.30 -15.07
CA VAL A 470 -14.17 9.52 -14.57
C VAL A 470 -15.68 9.37 -14.62
N THR A 471 -16.22 8.80 -15.69
CA THR A 471 -17.66 8.55 -15.83
C THR A 471 -18.19 7.68 -14.69
N SER A 472 -17.51 6.61 -14.36
CA SER A 472 -17.91 5.68 -13.29
C SER A 472 -17.63 6.25 -11.89
N ARG A 473 -16.53 7.02 -11.71
CA ARG A 473 -16.14 7.60 -10.43
C ARG A 473 -17.18 8.57 -9.88
N TYR A 474 -17.76 9.41 -10.74
CA TYR A 474 -18.75 10.41 -10.32
C TYR A 474 -20.19 9.99 -10.60
N ALA A 475 -20.45 8.68 -10.54
CA ALA A 475 -21.78 8.10 -10.73
C ALA A 475 -22.88 8.82 -9.92
N GLY A 476 -24.11 8.73 -10.40
CA GLY A 476 -25.28 9.35 -9.77
C GLY A 476 -25.60 10.76 -10.29
N GLN A 477 -24.88 11.25 -11.29
CA GLN A 477 -25.19 12.48 -12.02
C GLN A 477 -26.04 12.15 -13.26
N ASP A 478 -26.95 13.04 -13.64
CA ASP A 478 -27.72 12.92 -14.89
C ASP A 478 -26.78 12.98 -16.12
N LYS A 479 -25.76 13.80 -16.03
CA LYS A 479 -24.65 13.90 -16.96
C LYS A 479 -23.39 14.30 -16.18
N THR A 480 -22.27 13.59 -16.40
CA THR A 480 -20.99 13.97 -15.84
C THR A 480 -20.55 15.33 -16.43
N PRO A 481 -20.32 16.37 -15.60
CA PRO A 481 -19.90 17.69 -16.08
C PRO A 481 -18.59 17.64 -16.86
N ASP A 482 -18.54 18.37 -17.97
CA ASP A 482 -17.36 18.40 -18.86
C ASP A 482 -16.08 18.86 -18.12
N GLY A 483 -16.20 19.73 -17.10
CA GLY A 483 -15.08 20.19 -16.27
C GLY A 483 -14.36 19.06 -15.52
N LEU A 484 -15.05 17.97 -15.17
CA LEU A 484 -14.43 16.81 -14.55
C LEU A 484 -13.49 16.09 -15.53
N TYR A 485 -13.93 15.87 -16.78
CA TYR A 485 -13.07 15.28 -17.82
C TYR A 485 -11.88 16.17 -18.14
N ILE A 486 -12.07 17.49 -18.22
CA ILE A 486 -10.99 18.45 -18.47
C ILE A 486 -9.95 18.40 -17.34
N ALA A 487 -10.38 18.35 -16.09
CA ALA A 487 -9.49 18.27 -14.93
C ALA A 487 -8.63 17.00 -14.96
N TRP A 488 -9.27 15.85 -15.17
CA TRP A 488 -8.58 14.56 -15.19
C TRP A 488 -7.68 14.39 -16.42
N ASP A 489 -8.04 14.99 -17.56
CA ASP A 489 -7.19 14.97 -18.76
C ASP A 489 -5.93 15.83 -18.57
N LEU A 490 -6.05 16.99 -17.94
CA LEU A 490 -4.90 17.81 -17.55
C LEU A 490 -3.97 17.05 -16.59
N MET A 491 -4.52 16.34 -15.60
CA MET A 491 -3.73 15.52 -14.66
C MET A 491 -3.13 14.30 -15.35
N ARG A 492 -3.86 13.64 -16.25
CA ARG A 492 -3.37 12.51 -17.05
C ARG A 492 -2.13 12.89 -17.87
N GLU A 493 -2.17 14.02 -18.55
CA GLU A 493 -1.08 14.46 -19.43
C GLU A 493 0.19 14.87 -18.68
N THR A 494 0.06 15.23 -17.38
CA THR A 494 1.14 15.85 -16.61
C THR A 494 1.44 15.10 -15.32
N VAL A 495 0.56 15.19 -14.34
CA VAL A 495 0.75 14.66 -12.97
C VAL A 495 0.92 13.15 -12.98
N TYR A 496 0.07 12.45 -13.73
CA TYR A 496 0.09 10.98 -13.83
C TYR A 496 0.98 10.43 -14.94
N ASN A 497 1.56 11.30 -15.75
CA ASN A 497 2.43 10.91 -16.86
C ASN A 497 3.90 11.25 -16.61
N ASN A 498 4.39 10.97 -15.42
CA ASN A 498 5.79 11.17 -15.10
C ASN A 498 6.68 10.18 -15.85
N THR A 499 7.60 10.70 -16.66
CA THR A 499 8.65 9.94 -17.36
C THR A 499 10.06 10.26 -16.86
N ASN A 500 10.17 11.18 -15.91
CA ASN A 500 11.44 11.57 -15.32
C ASN A 500 11.71 10.77 -14.04
N LEU A 501 12.57 9.76 -14.16
CA LEU A 501 12.94 8.87 -13.05
C LEU A 501 13.96 9.48 -12.07
N THR A 502 14.17 10.79 -12.04
CA THR A 502 14.84 11.44 -10.89
C THR A 502 13.95 11.44 -9.65
N THR A 503 12.63 11.40 -9.83
CA THR A 503 11.64 11.11 -8.79
C THR A 503 11.04 9.75 -9.10
N LEU A 504 11.46 8.73 -8.37
CA LEU A 504 11.14 7.33 -8.69
C LEU A 504 9.74 6.89 -8.23
N ALA A 505 9.21 7.57 -7.22
CA ALA A 505 7.95 7.27 -6.56
C ALA A 505 7.21 8.58 -6.23
N VAL A 506 6.08 8.50 -5.54
CA VAL A 506 5.33 9.68 -5.07
C VAL A 506 6.25 10.67 -4.36
N PRO A 507 6.30 11.95 -4.78
CA PRO A 507 7.13 12.96 -4.14
C PRO A 507 6.74 13.19 -2.68
N LYS A 508 7.73 13.33 -1.82
CA LYS A 508 7.54 13.69 -0.41
C LYS A 508 7.26 15.18 -0.27
N SER A 509 6.22 15.53 0.47
CA SER A 509 5.99 16.93 0.84
C SER A 509 7.07 17.42 1.79
N ILE A 510 7.63 18.59 1.53
CA ILE A 510 8.56 19.25 2.48
C ILE A 510 7.84 19.78 3.72
N ALA A 511 6.53 20.01 3.65
CA ALA A 511 5.70 20.43 4.78
C ALA A 511 5.63 19.35 5.89
N ASP A 512 5.75 18.07 5.49
CA ASP A 512 5.60 16.92 6.37
C ASP A 512 6.89 16.53 7.11
N VAL A 513 8.02 17.14 6.77
CA VAL A 513 9.32 16.77 7.31
C VAL A 513 9.85 17.80 8.27
N GLU A 514 10.86 17.41 9.08
CA GLU A 514 11.52 18.33 10.00
C GLU A 514 12.06 19.55 9.26
N PRO A 515 11.67 20.80 9.65
CA PRO A 515 12.11 22.02 9.01
C PRO A 515 13.62 22.23 9.10
N LYS A 516 14.27 22.56 7.99
CA LYS A 516 15.71 22.90 7.90
C LYS A 516 15.91 24.09 6.98
N LEU A 517 17.07 24.70 7.08
CA LEU A 517 17.43 25.81 6.18
C LEU A 517 17.95 25.33 4.81
N TRP A 518 18.41 24.07 4.70
CA TRP A 518 19.00 23.48 3.49
C TRP A 518 18.49 22.07 3.26
N ASN A 519 18.61 21.61 2.03
CA ASN A 519 18.39 20.21 1.62
C ASN A 519 16.99 19.67 1.91
N LEU A 520 15.96 20.52 1.73
CA LEU A 520 14.57 20.08 1.72
C LEU A 520 14.02 19.95 0.31
N VAL A 521 14.49 20.79 -0.62
CA VAL A 521 14.10 20.70 -2.04
C VAL A 521 15.09 19.77 -2.71
N ASP A 522 14.60 18.77 -3.42
CA ASP A 522 15.21 17.70 -4.20
C ASP A 522 15.07 16.31 -3.54
N VAL A 523 15.67 16.06 -2.39
CA VAL A 523 15.64 14.76 -1.70
C VAL A 523 15.65 14.94 -0.18
N VAL A 524 14.76 14.21 0.50
CA VAL A 524 14.77 14.04 1.97
C VAL A 524 14.84 12.54 2.29
N GLY A 525 15.94 12.10 2.88
CA GLY A 525 16.20 10.68 3.09
C GLY A 525 16.27 9.94 1.75
N THR A 526 15.38 8.96 1.55
CA THR A 526 15.24 8.19 0.31
C THR A 526 14.17 8.74 -0.63
N HIS A 527 13.45 9.81 -0.22
CA HIS A 527 12.32 10.36 -0.97
C HIS A 527 12.73 11.57 -1.80
N GLY A 528 12.36 11.59 -3.08
CA GLY A 528 12.36 12.81 -3.87
C GLY A 528 11.28 13.77 -3.38
N THR A 529 11.56 15.07 -3.41
CA THR A 529 10.59 16.13 -3.02
C THR A 529 10.18 16.98 -4.21
N THR A 530 10.77 16.74 -5.38
CA THR A 530 10.51 17.50 -6.60
C THR A 530 9.31 16.96 -7.36
N VAL A 531 8.34 17.82 -7.63
CA VAL A 531 7.28 17.52 -8.60
C VAL A 531 7.81 17.74 -10.04
N ASN A 532 7.55 16.78 -10.93
CA ASN A 532 8.06 16.79 -12.31
C ASN A 532 7.04 17.32 -13.32
N TYR A 533 6.14 18.18 -12.89
CA TYR A 533 5.16 18.85 -13.73
C TYR A 533 5.09 20.34 -13.38
N ASP A 534 4.56 21.15 -14.30
CA ASP A 534 4.28 22.57 -14.04
C ASP A 534 3.11 22.70 -13.05
N PRO A 535 3.33 23.22 -11.81
CA PRO A 535 2.27 23.37 -10.82
C PRO A 535 1.04 24.16 -11.32
N SER A 536 1.21 25.07 -12.28
CA SER A 536 0.12 25.84 -12.86
C SER A 536 -0.91 24.97 -13.60
N VAL A 537 -0.49 23.81 -14.11
CA VAL A 537 -1.40 22.85 -14.75
C VAL A 537 -2.36 22.25 -13.72
N LEU A 538 -1.84 21.90 -12.54
CA LEU A 538 -2.67 21.38 -11.46
C LEU A 538 -3.64 22.44 -10.94
N VAL A 539 -3.24 23.72 -10.91
CA VAL A 539 -4.16 24.82 -10.58
C VAL A 539 -5.30 24.89 -11.60
N ARG A 540 -5.04 24.76 -12.89
CA ARG A 540 -6.11 24.71 -13.91
C ARG A 540 -7.01 23.49 -13.77
N ALA A 541 -6.45 22.32 -13.44
CA ALA A 541 -7.23 21.12 -13.16
C ALA A 541 -8.14 21.36 -11.94
N TRP A 542 -7.60 21.93 -10.86
CA TRP A 542 -8.37 22.32 -9.69
C TRP A 542 -9.51 23.29 -10.03
N GLN A 543 -9.25 24.33 -10.83
CA GLN A 543 -10.27 25.28 -11.27
C GLN A 543 -11.40 24.56 -12.03
N SER A 544 -11.06 23.63 -12.93
CA SER A 544 -12.06 22.86 -13.68
C SER A 544 -12.92 21.96 -12.77
N LEU A 545 -12.34 21.34 -11.72
CA LEU A 545 -13.09 20.61 -10.69
C LEU A 545 -14.03 21.53 -9.92
N TYR A 546 -13.52 22.67 -9.46
CA TYR A 546 -14.28 23.63 -8.66
C TYR A 546 -15.44 24.26 -9.44
N GLU A 547 -15.21 24.64 -10.70
CA GLU A 547 -16.24 25.19 -11.59
C GLU A 547 -17.30 24.15 -11.94
N ALA A 548 -16.91 22.86 -12.07
CA ALA A 548 -17.87 21.78 -12.32
C ALA A 548 -18.91 21.69 -11.20
N ALA A 549 -18.50 21.83 -9.93
CA ALA A 549 -19.44 21.82 -8.80
C ALA A 549 -20.28 23.09 -8.72
N SER A 550 -19.79 24.22 -9.20
CA SER A 550 -20.58 25.44 -9.31
C SER A 550 -21.71 25.29 -10.33
N GLY A 551 -21.47 24.50 -11.40
CA GLY A 551 -22.48 24.18 -12.42
C GLY A 551 -23.40 23.02 -12.04
N GLU A 552 -22.94 22.06 -11.24
CA GLU A 552 -23.68 20.89 -10.74
C GLU A 552 -23.49 20.75 -9.23
N PRO A 553 -24.28 21.46 -8.41
CA PRO A 553 -24.11 21.49 -6.94
C PRO A 553 -24.26 20.12 -6.26
N LYS A 554 -24.88 19.12 -6.91
CA LYS A 554 -24.97 17.76 -6.35
C LYS A 554 -23.58 17.12 -6.16
N LEU A 555 -22.56 17.58 -6.86
CA LEU A 555 -21.17 17.11 -6.68
C LEU A 555 -20.69 17.31 -5.25
N TRP A 556 -21.09 18.39 -4.57
CA TRP A 556 -20.73 18.61 -3.15
C TRP A 556 -21.23 17.51 -2.20
N SER A 557 -22.21 16.71 -2.59
CA SER A 557 -22.67 15.53 -1.85
C SER A 557 -22.16 14.19 -2.41
N ASN A 558 -21.36 14.20 -3.49
CA ASN A 558 -20.77 13.00 -4.05
C ASN A 558 -19.47 12.65 -3.30
N PRO A 559 -19.36 11.49 -2.62
CA PRO A 559 -18.18 11.15 -1.80
C PRO A 559 -16.87 11.09 -2.59
N ALA A 560 -16.89 10.64 -3.85
CA ALA A 560 -15.71 10.61 -4.69
C ALA A 560 -15.26 12.04 -5.06
N TYR A 561 -16.19 12.90 -5.42
CA TYR A 561 -15.87 14.30 -5.68
C TYR A 561 -15.34 15.01 -4.43
N GLN A 562 -15.95 14.77 -3.25
CA GLN A 562 -15.47 15.32 -1.99
C GLN A 562 -14.04 14.89 -1.67
N HIS A 563 -13.71 13.64 -1.95
CA HIS A 563 -12.35 13.15 -1.80
C HIS A 563 -11.39 13.86 -2.77
N ASP A 564 -11.73 13.88 -4.05
CA ASP A 564 -10.84 14.37 -5.10
C ASP A 564 -10.60 15.89 -5.00
N ILE A 565 -11.63 16.67 -4.69
CA ILE A 565 -11.44 18.13 -4.53
C ILE A 565 -10.56 18.45 -3.30
N VAL A 566 -10.66 17.68 -2.22
CA VAL A 566 -9.78 17.81 -1.06
C VAL A 566 -8.35 17.43 -1.42
N ASP A 567 -8.13 16.31 -2.10
CA ASP A 567 -6.79 15.82 -2.45
C ASP A 567 -6.08 16.74 -3.46
N VAL A 568 -6.80 17.19 -4.50
CA VAL A 568 -6.22 18.14 -5.47
C VAL A 568 -5.95 19.50 -4.81
N THR A 569 -6.83 19.97 -3.92
CA THR A 569 -6.58 21.20 -3.13
C THR A 569 -5.34 21.06 -2.25
N ARG A 570 -5.21 19.93 -1.56
CA ARG A 570 -4.02 19.59 -0.75
C ARG A 570 -2.75 19.71 -1.58
N GLN A 571 -2.72 19.10 -2.76
CA GLN A 571 -1.53 19.15 -3.61
C GLN A 571 -1.25 20.55 -4.17
N VAL A 572 -2.27 21.33 -4.53
CA VAL A 572 -2.09 22.73 -4.96
C VAL A 572 -1.47 23.56 -3.84
N MET A 573 -1.97 23.43 -2.61
CA MET A 573 -1.44 24.15 -1.45
C MET A 573 -0.03 23.67 -1.08
N ASP A 574 0.26 22.39 -1.21
CA ASP A 574 1.59 21.80 -0.97
C ASP A 574 2.63 22.32 -1.98
N ASN A 575 2.28 22.38 -3.26
CA ASN A 575 3.13 23.00 -4.27
C ASN A 575 3.43 24.50 -3.98
N ALA A 576 2.43 25.23 -3.47
CA ALA A 576 2.59 26.62 -3.05
C ALA A 576 3.49 26.75 -1.81
N PHE A 577 3.42 25.80 -0.88
CA PHE A 577 4.27 25.77 0.31
C PHE A 577 5.76 25.72 -0.03
N ILE A 578 6.15 24.94 -1.05
CA ILE A 578 7.54 24.86 -1.53
C ILE A 578 8.05 26.26 -1.96
N THR A 579 7.21 26.99 -2.70
CA THR A 579 7.53 28.36 -3.15
C THR A 579 7.68 29.31 -1.97
N GLN A 580 6.70 29.32 -1.03
CA GLN A 580 6.76 30.19 0.16
C GLN A 580 7.94 29.88 1.07
N TYR A 581 8.29 28.59 1.23
CA TYR A 581 9.50 28.20 1.96
C TYR A 581 10.76 28.72 1.28
N SER A 582 10.88 28.59 -0.03
CA SER A 582 12.04 29.06 -0.79
C SER A 582 12.21 30.57 -0.67
N ASP A 583 11.12 31.34 -0.77
CA ASP A 583 11.12 32.80 -0.61
C ASP A 583 11.55 33.22 0.82
N LEU A 584 11.07 32.50 1.84
CA LEU A 584 11.46 32.77 3.25
C LEU A 584 12.96 32.50 3.46
N VAL A 585 13.48 31.39 2.95
CA VAL A 585 14.89 31.03 3.06
C VAL A 585 15.79 32.01 2.30
N GLU A 586 15.40 32.44 1.11
CA GLU A 586 16.13 33.46 0.36
C GLU A 586 16.17 34.78 1.13
N SER A 587 15.04 35.26 1.65
CA SER A 587 14.97 36.47 2.48
C SER A 587 15.84 36.39 3.75
N TYR A 588 15.89 35.21 4.37
CA TYR A 588 16.76 34.96 5.51
C TYR A 588 18.25 35.03 5.13
N ASN A 589 18.64 34.43 4.03
CA ASN A 589 20.02 34.43 3.52
C ASN A 589 20.50 35.82 3.10
N GLN A 590 19.58 36.70 2.63
CA GLN A 590 19.85 38.11 2.36
C GLN A 590 19.86 38.98 3.62
N SER A 591 20.08 38.39 4.79
CA SER A 591 20.18 39.04 6.09
C SER A 591 18.90 39.78 6.52
N ARG A 592 17.74 39.35 6.01
CA ARG A 592 16.43 39.93 6.36
C ARG A 592 16.41 41.45 6.11
N SER A 593 16.87 41.86 4.92
CA SER A 593 16.99 43.29 4.55
C SER A 593 15.66 44.07 4.71
N ASP A 594 14.51 43.38 4.55
CA ASP A 594 13.19 43.88 4.91
C ASP A 594 12.58 42.99 6.02
N GLN A 595 12.71 43.44 7.25
CA GLN A 595 12.19 42.67 8.41
C GLN A 595 10.66 42.52 8.43
N ALA A 596 9.92 43.48 7.87
CA ALA A 596 8.47 43.41 7.83
C ALA A 596 8.02 42.36 6.79
N SER A 597 8.64 42.36 5.63
CA SER A 597 8.39 41.35 4.58
C SER A 597 8.77 39.95 5.08
N PHE A 598 9.93 39.78 5.69
CA PHE A 598 10.37 38.49 6.25
C PHE A 598 9.40 37.98 7.34
N ALA A 599 8.97 38.84 8.27
CA ALA A 599 8.02 38.47 9.29
C ALA A 599 6.67 38.05 8.70
N LYS A 600 6.22 38.71 7.63
CA LYS A 600 5.00 38.35 6.89
C LYS A 600 5.15 36.98 6.21
N GLN A 601 6.25 36.73 5.49
CA GLN A 601 6.53 35.46 4.83
C GLN A 601 6.47 34.28 5.82
N GLY A 602 7.12 34.41 6.99
CA GLY A 602 7.07 33.39 8.01
C GLY A 602 5.67 33.15 8.59
N LYS A 603 4.88 34.23 8.75
CA LYS A 603 3.48 34.10 9.18
C LYS A 603 2.62 33.42 8.11
N ASP A 604 2.77 33.81 6.86
CA ASP A 604 2.00 33.26 5.74
C ASP A 604 2.31 31.77 5.55
N LEU A 605 3.58 31.35 5.67
CA LEU A 605 3.98 29.94 5.58
C LEU A 605 3.26 29.08 6.63
N VAL A 606 3.22 29.51 7.89
CA VAL A 606 2.54 28.77 8.96
C VAL A 606 1.02 28.83 8.79
N GLN A 607 0.47 29.95 8.32
CA GLN A 607 -0.95 30.10 8.06
C GLN A 607 -1.43 29.19 6.91
N LEU A 608 -0.60 29.02 5.86
CA LEU A 608 -0.92 28.12 4.76
C LEU A 608 -1.13 26.68 5.24
N LEU A 609 -0.28 26.20 6.16
CA LEU A 609 -0.46 24.87 6.79
C LEU A 609 -1.72 24.81 7.65
N THR A 610 -2.04 25.88 8.38
CA THR A 610 -3.26 25.94 9.20
C THR A 610 -4.52 25.87 8.32
N ASP A 611 -4.51 26.53 7.17
CA ASP A 611 -5.63 26.50 6.24
C ASP A 611 -5.69 25.17 5.47
N LEU A 612 -4.54 24.54 5.21
CA LEU A 612 -4.48 23.16 4.68
C LEU A 612 -5.12 22.17 5.66
N ASP A 613 -4.78 22.25 6.94
CA ASP A 613 -5.38 21.41 7.99
C ASP A 613 -6.91 21.52 8.00
N ALA A 614 -7.43 22.73 7.88
CA ALA A 614 -8.87 22.96 7.86
C ALA A 614 -9.56 22.27 6.65
N ILE A 615 -8.93 22.27 5.47
CA ILE A 615 -9.45 21.53 4.29
C ILE A 615 -9.42 20.03 4.54
N LEU A 616 -8.30 19.49 5.02
CA LEU A 616 -8.13 18.06 5.27
C LEU A 616 -9.14 17.54 6.29
N LEU A 617 -9.42 18.31 7.34
CA LEU A 617 -10.41 17.97 8.36
C LEU A 617 -11.83 17.83 7.82
N THR A 618 -12.16 18.42 6.67
CA THR A 618 -13.51 18.28 6.09
C THR A 618 -13.81 16.88 5.57
N ASN A 619 -12.79 16.05 5.28
CA ASN A 619 -12.98 14.71 4.75
C ASN A 619 -12.35 13.64 5.66
N ARG A 620 -13.14 12.66 6.09
CA ARG A 620 -12.71 11.60 7.04
C ARG A 620 -11.46 10.83 6.59
N ASN A 621 -11.23 10.69 5.28
CA ASN A 621 -10.10 9.95 4.73
C ASN A 621 -8.76 10.69 4.89
N PHE A 622 -8.82 11.98 5.26
CA PHE A 622 -7.67 12.82 5.51
C PHE A 622 -7.58 13.26 6.98
N ARG A 623 -8.04 12.46 7.95
CA ARG A 623 -8.03 12.80 9.38
C ARG A 623 -7.12 11.90 10.19
N LEU A 624 -6.29 12.51 11.04
CA LEU A 624 -5.53 11.78 12.06
C LEU A 624 -6.45 10.99 13.00
N SER A 625 -7.62 11.54 13.32
CA SER A 625 -8.60 10.90 14.21
C SER A 625 -9.04 9.53 13.69
N THR A 626 -9.15 9.34 12.37
CA THR A 626 -9.48 8.04 11.76
C THR A 626 -8.44 6.99 12.14
N TRP A 627 -7.15 7.29 11.95
CA TRP A 627 -6.04 6.40 12.27
C TRP A 627 -5.92 6.09 13.77
N ILE A 628 -5.98 7.13 14.61
CA ILE A 628 -5.88 6.97 16.06
C ILE A 628 -7.07 6.20 16.64
N ASN A 629 -8.30 6.49 16.18
CA ASN A 629 -9.49 5.81 16.67
C ASN A 629 -9.51 4.33 16.22
N SER A 630 -9.02 4.01 15.02
CA SER A 630 -8.85 2.62 14.58
C SER A 630 -7.88 1.86 15.49
N ALA A 631 -6.76 2.50 15.89
CA ALA A 631 -5.83 1.88 16.83
C ALA A 631 -6.45 1.65 18.21
N ARG A 632 -7.12 2.65 18.78
CA ARG A 632 -7.80 2.56 20.07
C ARG A 632 -8.91 1.51 20.11
N ALA A 633 -9.59 1.28 18.99
CA ALA A 633 -10.70 0.33 18.91
C ALA A 633 -10.29 -1.12 19.22
N TRP A 634 -9.01 -1.45 19.14
CA TRP A 634 -8.47 -2.77 19.52
C TRP A 634 -8.10 -2.90 20.99
N ALA A 635 -8.23 -1.83 21.78
CA ALA A 635 -7.85 -1.83 23.19
C ALA A 635 -8.96 -2.40 24.09
N HIS A 636 -8.55 -3.12 25.14
CA HIS A 636 -9.44 -3.67 26.17
C HIS A 636 -9.37 -2.91 27.49
N ASP A 637 -8.36 -2.07 27.66
CA ASP A 637 -8.13 -1.25 28.83
C ASP A 637 -7.31 0.00 28.49
N ASN A 638 -7.21 0.94 29.43
CA ASN A 638 -6.51 2.20 29.23
C ASN A 638 -5.00 2.04 28.95
N ILE A 639 -4.39 0.93 29.39
CA ILE A 639 -2.96 0.68 29.17
C ILE A 639 -2.74 0.25 27.72
N SER A 640 -3.53 -0.68 27.23
CA SER A 640 -3.49 -1.10 25.82
C SER A 640 -3.93 0.01 24.87
N GLU A 641 -4.90 0.86 25.27
CA GLU A 641 -5.33 2.01 24.50
C GLU A 641 -4.18 3.02 24.32
N ALA A 642 -3.50 3.40 25.38
CA ALA A 642 -2.35 4.30 25.34
C ALA A 642 -1.20 3.70 24.48
N TYR A 643 -0.94 2.41 24.63
CA TYR A 643 0.08 1.70 23.86
C TYR A 643 -0.23 1.68 22.36
N PHE A 644 -1.46 1.39 21.97
CA PHE A 644 -1.85 1.36 20.55
C PHE A 644 -1.84 2.77 19.93
N GLU A 645 -2.30 3.76 20.67
CA GLU A 645 -2.21 5.16 20.24
C GLU A 645 -0.76 5.60 20.05
N TYR A 646 0.13 5.27 21.01
CA TYR A 646 1.55 5.55 20.86
C TYR A 646 2.15 4.91 19.60
N ASN A 647 1.84 3.65 19.33
CA ASN A 647 2.29 2.96 18.11
C ASN A 647 1.80 3.68 16.84
N ALA A 648 0.54 4.08 16.82
CA ALA A 648 -0.06 4.79 15.70
C ALA A 648 0.59 6.17 15.47
N ARG A 649 0.85 6.93 16.54
CA ARG A 649 1.53 8.23 16.49
C ARG A 649 2.99 8.09 16.07
N ASN A 650 3.72 7.14 16.67
CA ASN A 650 5.13 6.93 16.41
C ASN A 650 5.40 6.58 14.94
N GLN A 651 4.58 5.72 14.34
CA GLN A 651 4.79 5.30 12.96
C GLN A 651 4.71 6.48 11.97
N VAL A 652 3.73 7.37 12.11
CA VAL A 652 3.53 8.49 11.18
C VAL A 652 4.39 9.72 11.47
N THR A 653 5.26 9.65 12.49
CA THR A 653 6.14 10.73 12.93
C THR A 653 7.58 10.28 13.10
N LEU A 654 7.97 9.83 14.29
CA LEU A 654 9.36 9.49 14.62
C LEU A 654 9.82 8.14 14.06
N TRP A 655 8.92 7.23 13.85
CA TRP A 655 9.18 5.89 13.30
C TRP A 655 10.41 5.25 13.94
N GLY A 656 10.28 4.88 15.20
CA GLY A 656 11.33 4.26 16.00
C GLY A 656 11.42 4.84 17.40
N PRO A 657 12.13 4.17 18.32
CA PRO A 657 12.22 4.59 19.72
C PRO A 657 12.90 5.94 19.92
N ASN A 658 13.82 6.36 19.03
CA ASN A 658 14.53 7.64 19.09
C ASN A 658 14.37 8.48 17.81
N GLY A 659 13.47 8.11 16.91
CA GLY A 659 13.28 8.79 15.63
C GLY A 659 14.32 8.38 14.58
N GLU A 660 14.63 7.10 14.47
CA GLU A 660 15.64 6.54 13.59
C GLU A 660 15.35 6.80 12.13
N ILE A 661 14.08 6.69 11.72
CA ILE A 661 13.63 7.03 10.37
C ILE A 661 12.47 8.03 10.38
N SER A 662 12.67 9.13 11.15
CA SER A 662 11.67 10.19 11.31
C SER A 662 11.09 10.66 9.98
N ASP A 663 9.79 10.92 9.99
CA ASP A 663 8.99 11.42 8.86
C ASP A 663 8.93 10.48 7.65
N TYR A 664 9.44 9.23 7.73
CA TYR A 664 9.36 8.29 6.60
C TYR A 664 7.92 8.03 6.17
N ALA A 665 7.04 7.72 7.11
CA ALA A 665 5.62 7.43 6.87
C ALA A 665 4.69 8.61 7.16
N SER A 666 5.20 9.85 7.07
CA SER A 666 4.39 11.04 7.33
C SER A 666 3.19 11.15 6.37
N LYS A 667 2.10 11.72 6.86
CA LYS A 667 0.83 11.86 6.16
C LYS A 667 0.36 13.31 6.23
N GLN A 668 -0.23 13.82 5.15
CA GLN A 668 -0.95 15.07 5.20
C GLN A 668 -2.39 14.81 5.67
N TRP A 669 -2.54 14.67 6.99
CA TRP A 669 -3.83 14.49 7.62
C TRP A 669 -4.20 15.70 8.48
N GLY A 670 -5.46 16.15 8.39
CA GLY A 670 -6.01 17.14 9.30
C GLY A 670 -5.94 16.63 10.75
N GLY A 671 -5.53 17.50 11.64
CA GLY A 671 -5.18 17.16 13.00
C GLY A 671 -3.69 16.81 13.17
N LEU A 672 -3.06 16.10 12.24
CA LEU A 672 -1.61 15.89 12.25
C LEU A 672 -0.90 17.17 11.77
N VAL A 673 -1.40 17.81 10.72
CA VAL A 673 -0.85 19.06 10.21
C VAL A 673 -0.91 20.13 11.31
N SER A 674 -2.06 20.36 11.94
CA SER A 674 -2.20 21.40 12.98
C SER A 674 -1.48 21.10 14.26
N SER A 675 -1.46 19.85 14.73
CA SER A 675 -0.88 19.49 16.03
C SER A 675 0.60 19.15 15.99
N TYR A 676 1.15 18.75 14.82
CA TYR A 676 2.54 18.33 14.70
C TYR A 676 3.36 19.17 13.71
N TYR A 677 2.90 19.38 12.47
CA TYR A 677 3.68 20.12 11.48
C TYR A 677 3.66 21.63 11.71
N VAL A 678 2.50 22.21 11.97
CA VAL A 678 2.36 23.66 12.28
C VAL A 678 3.27 24.09 13.44
N PRO A 679 3.32 23.41 14.59
CA PRO A 679 4.27 23.73 15.66
C PRO A 679 5.73 23.65 15.24
N ARG A 680 6.14 22.61 14.48
CA ARG A 680 7.51 22.44 13.99
C ARG A 680 7.93 23.60 13.09
N TRP A 681 7.10 23.96 12.12
CA TRP A 681 7.32 25.11 11.23
C TRP A 681 7.25 26.43 11.97
N GLY A 682 6.39 26.56 12.97
CA GLY A 682 6.35 27.71 13.85
C GLY A 682 7.67 27.90 14.62
N MET A 683 8.23 26.83 15.21
CA MET A 683 9.54 26.83 15.86
C MET A 683 10.66 27.23 14.89
N PHE A 684 10.63 26.73 13.67
CA PHE A 684 11.59 27.11 12.63
C PHE A 684 11.52 28.61 12.32
N VAL A 685 10.34 29.12 12.03
CA VAL A 685 10.13 30.56 11.72
C VAL A 685 10.58 31.45 12.88
N GLU A 686 10.22 31.13 14.13
CA GLU A 686 10.63 31.90 15.30
C GLU A 686 12.15 31.81 15.55
N TYR A 687 12.76 30.65 15.28
CA TYR A 687 14.23 30.50 15.34
C TYR A 687 14.91 31.37 14.29
N LEU A 688 14.44 31.41 13.06
CA LEU A 688 14.96 32.28 12.01
C LEU A 688 14.77 33.77 12.32
N LYS A 689 13.67 34.16 12.96
CA LYS A 689 13.44 35.55 13.38
C LYS A 689 14.43 36.01 14.44
N SER A 690 14.73 35.15 15.43
CA SER A 690 15.59 35.46 16.56
C SER A 690 17.08 35.30 16.29
N THR A 691 17.47 34.51 15.28
CA THR A 691 18.87 34.11 15.03
C THR A 691 19.35 34.70 13.71
N PRO A 692 20.45 35.49 13.68
CA PRO A 692 21.06 35.93 12.42
C PRO A 692 21.57 34.73 11.61
N ASN A 693 21.56 34.83 10.26
CA ASN A 693 21.99 33.76 9.37
C ASN A 693 23.43 33.26 9.64
N THR A 694 24.33 34.19 10.05
CA THR A 694 25.71 33.85 10.45
C THR A 694 25.83 33.06 11.76
N SER A 695 24.74 32.98 12.53
CA SER A 695 24.64 32.28 13.81
C SER A 695 23.69 31.09 13.80
N TYR A 696 23.17 30.74 12.61
CA TYR A 696 22.27 29.60 12.48
C TYR A 696 22.95 28.28 12.93
N ASN A 697 22.27 27.56 13.81
CA ASN A 697 22.77 26.30 14.35
C ASN A 697 21.69 25.22 14.18
N ALA A 698 21.88 24.36 13.18
CA ALA A 698 20.96 23.29 12.86
C ALA A 698 20.75 22.31 14.02
N THR A 699 21.80 22.00 14.79
CA THR A 699 21.71 21.08 15.92
C THR A 699 20.87 21.66 17.07
N GLU A 700 20.97 22.96 17.31
CA GLU A 700 20.16 23.63 18.34
C GLU A 700 18.66 23.59 17.97
N LEU A 701 18.35 23.90 16.73
CA LEU A 701 16.97 23.84 16.23
C LEU A 701 16.43 22.42 16.27
N HIS A 702 17.19 21.44 15.75
CA HIS A 702 16.84 20.02 15.79
C HIS A 702 16.54 19.55 17.23
N THR A 703 17.38 19.93 18.20
CA THR A 703 17.17 19.54 19.61
C THR A 703 15.84 20.09 20.16
N LYS A 704 15.48 21.33 19.80
CA LYS A 704 14.20 21.92 20.21
C LYS A 704 13.00 21.23 19.58
N ILE A 705 13.09 20.96 18.28
CA ILE A 705 12.03 20.25 17.54
C ILE A 705 11.88 18.84 18.08
N ARG A 706 12.97 18.11 18.27
CA ARG A 706 12.95 16.72 18.79
C ARG A 706 12.33 16.63 20.18
N ALA A 707 12.56 17.62 21.05
CA ALA A 707 11.94 17.65 22.37
C ALA A 707 10.41 17.79 22.27
N PHE A 708 9.90 18.59 21.34
CA PHE A 708 8.47 18.70 21.05
C PHE A 708 7.93 17.38 20.46
N GLU A 709 8.61 16.78 19.49
CA GLU A 709 8.20 15.54 18.82
C GLU A 709 8.07 14.38 19.83
N ASN A 710 9.03 14.25 20.73
CA ASN A 710 8.98 13.25 21.80
C ASN A 710 7.79 13.48 22.73
N GLN A 711 7.49 14.72 23.08
CA GLN A 711 6.30 15.03 23.88
C GLN A 711 5.02 14.67 23.14
N TRP A 712 4.90 15.02 21.85
CA TRP A 712 3.71 14.81 21.05
C TRP A 712 3.36 13.32 20.87
N GLN A 713 4.35 12.45 20.69
CA GLN A 713 4.08 11.00 20.54
C GLN A 713 3.55 10.34 21.82
N ASP A 714 3.86 10.90 23.00
CA ASP A 714 3.42 10.39 24.31
C ASP A 714 2.02 10.93 24.73
N GLU A 715 1.44 11.83 23.92
CA GLU A 715 0.11 12.35 24.18
C GLU A 715 -0.98 11.33 23.85
N THR A 716 -2.13 11.45 24.55
CA THR A 716 -3.31 10.57 24.42
C THR A 716 -4.56 11.30 23.98
N TRP A 717 -4.43 12.38 23.25
CA TRP A 717 -5.55 13.14 22.70
C TRP A 717 -5.44 13.23 21.17
N THR A 718 -6.56 13.57 20.51
CA THR A 718 -6.62 13.89 19.10
C THR A 718 -7.33 15.22 18.89
N VAL A 719 -7.02 15.90 17.79
CA VAL A 719 -7.79 17.05 17.34
C VAL A 719 -9.23 16.59 17.10
N PRO A 720 -10.24 17.24 17.69
CA PRO A 720 -11.65 16.88 17.48
C PRO A 720 -12.03 17.03 16.00
N ASP A 721 -12.92 16.15 15.55
CA ASP A 721 -13.52 16.29 14.23
C ASP A 721 -14.34 17.58 14.15
N PRO A 722 -14.28 18.32 13.04
CA PRO A 722 -15.02 19.56 12.88
C PRO A 722 -16.53 19.33 12.82
N THR A 723 -17.30 20.33 13.19
CA THR A 723 -18.77 20.31 13.14
C THR A 723 -19.31 21.58 12.47
N GLY A 724 -20.55 21.54 12.01
CA GLY A 724 -21.19 22.69 11.36
C GLY A 724 -20.45 23.17 10.11
N ASP A 725 -20.26 24.48 9.98
CA ASP A 725 -19.63 25.10 8.80
C ASP A 725 -18.17 24.70 8.60
N GLU A 726 -17.46 24.31 9.66
CA GLU A 726 -16.07 23.85 9.58
C GLU A 726 -15.96 22.44 8.97
N ALA A 727 -17.01 21.63 9.08
CA ALA A 727 -17.11 20.33 8.43
C ALA A 727 -17.58 20.39 6.96
N ASP A 728 -18.09 21.55 6.54
CA ASP A 728 -18.61 21.79 5.20
C ASP A 728 -17.46 22.09 4.23
N ILE A 729 -17.26 21.18 3.27
CA ILE A 729 -16.16 21.26 2.27
C ILE A 729 -16.30 22.55 1.44
N GLU A 730 -17.49 22.84 0.92
CA GLU A 730 -17.73 24.00 0.06
C GLU A 730 -17.39 25.32 0.78
N LYS A 731 -17.93 25.51 1.98
CA LYS A 731 -17.69 26.73 2.77
C LYS A 731 -16.23 26.88 3.18
N THR A 732 -15.60 25.80 3.61
CA THR A 732 -14.21 25.81 4.03
C THR A 732 -13.30 26.13 2.83
N LEU A 733 -13.57 25.51 1.68
CA LEU A 733 -12.82 25.75 0.45
C LEU A 733 -12.99 27.20 -0.03
N GLU A 734 -14.23 27.75 -0.05
CA GLU A 734 -14.46 29.16 -0.38
C GLU A 734 -13.65 30.11 0.50
N ARG A 735 -13.61 29.85 1.81
CA ARG A 735 -12.83 30.65 2.77
C ARG A 735 -11.34 30.61 2.42
N VAL A 736 -10.80 29.43 2.16
CA VAL A 736 -9.38 29.23 1.86
C VAL A 736 -9.00 29.88 0.52
N VAL A 737 -9.81 29.71 -0.50
CA VAL A 737 -9.62 30.37 -1.82
C VAL A 737 -9.59 31.89 -1.69
N ARG A 738 -10.50 32.48 -0.92
CA ARG A 738 -10.52 33.93 -0.65
C ARG A 738 -9.27 34.41 0.12
N ALA A 739 -8.72 33.56 1.00
CA ALA A 739 -7.50 33.88 1.73
C ALA A 739 -6.24 33.82 0.83
N TRP A 740 -6.24 32.94 -0.16
CA TRP A 740 -5.10 32.63 -1.00
C TRP A 740 -5.41 32.74 -2.52
N PRO A 741 -5.96 33.87 -3.02
CA PRO A 741 -6.42 33.95 -4.42
C PRO A 741 -5.30 33.68 -5.42
N SER A 742 -4.07 34.11 -5.15
CA SER A 742 -2.92 33.87 -6.03
C SER A 742 -2.52 32.40 -6.17
N ILE A 743 -2.77 31.56 -5.15
CA ILE A 743 -2.47 30.13 -5.18
C ILE A 743 -3.44 29.40 -6.11
N PHE A 744 -4.70 29.82 -6.10
CA PHE A 744 -5.78 29.20 -6.87
C PHE A 744 -6.03 29.89 -8.24
N GLY A 745 -5.18 30.84 -8.64
CA GLY A 745 -5.30 31.56 -9.91
C GLY A 745 -6.54 32.44 -10.03
N GLN A 746 -7.01 33.01 -8.90
CA GLN A 746 -8.19 33.88 -8.81
C GLN A 746 -7.79 35.36 -8.82
#